data_794e3821aa9dbf86712eea31e4f0973a
#
_entry.id   794e3821aa9dbf86712eea31e4f0973a
#
_cell.length_a   1.000
_cell.length_b   1.000
_cell.length_c   1.000
_cell.angle_alpha   90.00
_cell.angle_beta   90.00
_cell.angle_gamma   90.00
#
_symmetry.space_group_name_H-M   'P 1'
#
loop_
_entity.id
_entity.type
_entity.pdbx_description
1 polymer ?
#
loop_
_entity_poly.entity_id
_entity_poly.type
_entity_poly.pdbx_seq_one_letter_code
_entity_poly.pdbx_strand_id
1 'polypeptide(L)'
;MGQSTSSPIQYGTFIGEHKPNETRILRNPTMANIPLRRVNTFGIETIWDGLEYSINVRQRGNNNLLGTRVKLSNGKYANEYQWKTFTQAKEEAEAFARGCVYYKFCEEINVVNDGVYKFLGIYSKNREEWIIADLACHRNAVTVVTIYDTLGDNAIEYILTQTQLTTLVVEHKGLEKIGNLAKEGKIGKLKNLILLDDNSSSSSNGNYNEQVNQMYNTLTTYGLVLYQYKTIIQKGNEHKDIALTKAKPETICTLCYTSGTTGLPKGAKISHSALLSEINILESTGFMIKPDDVYLSFLPLAHIMERLIITLLISHGVAVGFYTGNPRELVNDAQALQPTCLCGVPRIFQRIYEEIHKKINQCSPFMQRIIHKAIEQKLTEFHKSGNVHHAFWDNIVFNKFRAVLGGKIRFMLTGSAPMSTDIVDFIKISFSSILIEGYGQTEDCAGMLLSHCEDNVSGHLGGPGFANEMKLIDVPDLGYTSTDVNVDTGVLEPRGEICIRGPVLFSGYLSNIESTKEAIDDDGWLHTGDVGIVLTGHGNAVKIIDRVKNIFKLSQGEYVAPEKLENVLVKNKYVEQVWIYGDSLQSYIVSVIVPRTQSCVEFLKTKGIDVNSSNVKEYYDNEELKKEILRDIEVFSKENDFKGFEIIKKVYLSKEAFTIENDLVTPTLKVKRHNAKKYFQKQINEMYGL
;
A
#
# COMPACT_ATOMS: atom_id res chain seq x y z
N MET A 1 22.81 -5.38 37.36
CA MET A 1 22.62 -6.57 36.48
C MET A 1 22.66 -6.05 35.07
N GLY A 2 23.47 -6.67 34.24
CA GLY A 2 24.15 -6.12 33.09
C GLY A 2 23.33 -5.26 32.15
N GLN A 3 23.88 -4.11 31.82
CA GLN A 3 23.54 -3.38 30.60
C GLN A 3 23.94 -4.26 29.41
N SER A 4 22.99 -4.91 28.79
CA SER A 4 23.15 -5.41 27.44
C SER A 4 23.11 -4.18 26.51
N THR A 5 24.27 -3.56 26.30
CA THR A 5 24.45 -2.70 25.13
C THR A 5 24.43 -3.61 23.92
N SER A 6 23.22 -3.81 23.35
CA SER A 6 23.12 -4.40 22.01
C SER A 6 24.01 -3.56 21.09
N SER A 7 24.91 -4.22 20.35
CA SER A 7 25.67 -3.54 19.30
C SER A 7 24.68 -2.79 18.38
N PRO A 8 24.99 -1.57 17.94
CA PRO A 8 24.11 -0.83 17.06
C PRO A 8 23.77 -1.68 15.83
N ILE A 9 22.51 -1.68 15.44
CA ILE A 9 22.01 -2.45 14.28
C ILE A 9 22.76 -2.00 13.03
N GLN A 10 23.37 -2.96 12.33
CA GLN A 10 24.04 -2.71 11.06
C GLN A 10 23.09 -3.06 9.92
N TYR A 11 22.59 -2.06 9.21
CA TYR A 11 21.63 -2.21 8.13
C TYR A 11 22.26 -2.52 6.78
N GLY A 12 23.47 -2.07 6.55
CA GLY A 12 24.15 -2.29 5.30
C GLY A 12 25.66 -2.28 5.41
N THR A 13 26.32 -3.01 4.51
CA THR A 13 27.77 -3.03 4.34
C THR A 13 28.10 -2.63 2.92
N PHE A 14 28.95 -1.63 2.75
CA PHE A 14 29.45 -1.22 1.43
C PHE A 14 30.43 -2.25 0.88
N ILE A 15 30.17 -2.74 -0.32
CA ILE A 15 31.00 -3.70 -1.06
C ILE A 15 31.47 -3.15 -2.40
N GLY A 16 32.39 -3.82 -3.07
CA GLY A 16 32.91 -3.42 -4.39
C GLY A 16 33.79 -2.16 -4.35
N GLU A 17 34.20 -1.72 -5.53
CA GLU A 17 35.02 -0.53 -5.71
C GLU A 17 34.17 0.74 -5.80
N HIS A 18 34.79 1.87 -5.46
CA HIS A 18 34.14 3.19 -5.65
C HIS A 18 34.18 3.55 -7.14
N LYS A 19 33.05 3.97 -7.67
CA LYS A 19 32.93 4.56 -9.02
C LYS A 19 32.57 6.05 -8.93
N PRO A 20 32.95 6.86 -9.92
CA PRO A 20 32.57 8.27 -9.94
C PRO A 20 31.04 8.44 -9.98
N ASN A 21 30.52 9.46 -9.29
CA ASN A 21 29.11 9.85 -9.27
C ASN A 21 28.15 8.81 -8.70
N GLU A 22 28.64 7.84 -7.94
CA GLU A 22 27.79 6.86 -7.26
C GLU A 22 28.45 6.38 -5.95
N THR A 23 27.64 5.88 -5.02
CA THR A 23 28.16 5.19 -3.84
C THR A 23 28.68 3.81 -4.24
N ARG A 24 29.49 3.21 -3.36
CA ARG A 24 29.70 1.76 -3.39
C ARG A 24 28.36 1.04 -3.23
N ILE A 25 28.30 -0.23 -3.63
CA ILE A 25 27.11 -1.05 -3.48
C ILE A 25 26.87 -1.32 -1.99
N LEU A 26 25.65 -1.09 -1.53
CA LEU A 26 25.20 -1.38 -0.18
C LEU A 26 24.42 -2.69 -0.18
N ARG A 27 24.85 -3.67 0.62
CA ARG A 27 24.20 -4.96 0.84
C ARG A 27 23.85 -5.17 2.29
N ASN A 28 22.85 -6.02 2.54
CA ASN A 28 22.63 -6.56 3.87
C ASN A 28 23.94 -7.19 4.38
N PRO A 29 24.38 -6.94 5.63
CA PRO A 29 25.65 -7.45 6.15
C PRO A 29 25.80 -8.96 6.03
N THR A 30 24.71 -9.72 6.21
CA THR A 30 24.70 -11.18 6.07
C THR A 30 24.97 -11.63 4.63
N MET A 31 24.66 -10.79 3.65
CA MET A 31 24.79 -11.07 2.21
C MET A 31 26.03 -10.41 1.60
N ALA A 32 26.88 -9.75 2.38
CA ALA A 32 28.00 -8.94 1.86
C ALA A 32 28.97 -9.74 0.97
N ASN A 33 29.28 -10.98 1.35
CA ASN A 33 30.28 -11.84 0.70
C ASN A 33 29.67 -13.08 0.01
N ILE A 34 28.35 -13.16 -0.15
CA ILE A 34 27.68 -14.30 -0.77
C ILE A 34 26.69 -13.81 -1.84
N PRO A 35 26.30 -14.65 -2.82
CA PRO A 35 25.31 -14.28 -3.81
C PRO A 35 23.98 -13.90 -3.18
N LEU A 36 23.27 -12.95 -3.79
CA LEU A 36 21.92 -12.59 -3.38
C LEU A 36 20.98 -13.80 -3.41
N ARG A 37 20.09 -13.88 -2.45
CA ARG A 37 19.21 -15.02 -2.27
C ARG A 37 18.11 -15.04 -3.36
N ARG A 38 18.17 -16.02 -4.26
CA ARG A 38 17.15 -16.21 -5.32
C ARG A 38 16.03 -17.15 -4.93
N VAL A 39 16.30 -18.05 -3.99
CA VAL A 39 15.35 -19.06 -3.52
C VAL A 39 15.03 -18.76 -2.07
N ASN A 40 13.74 -18.78 -1.74
CA ASN A 40 13.30 -18.61 -0.35
C ASN A 40 13.79 -19.78 0.52
N THR A 41 13.76 -19.60 1.84
CA THR A 41 14.20 -20.59 2.83
C THR A 41 13.46 -21.92 2.78
N PHE A 42 12.27 -21.94 2.14
CA PHE A 42 11.44 -23.15 2.06
C PHE A 42 11.68 -23.96 0.78
N GLY A 43 12.47 -23.45 -0.18
CA GLY A 43 12.72 -24.12 -1.46
C GLY A 43 11.49 -24.20 -2.38
N ILE A 44 10.48 -23.33 -2.17
CA ILE A 44 9.29 -23.25 -3.01
C ILE A 44 9.59 -22.44 -4.28
N GLU A 45 9.10 -22.89 -5.43
CA GLU A 45 9.39 -22.31 -6.75
C GLU A 45 8.23 -21.50 -7.31
N THR A 46 6.99 -21.80 -6.90
CA THR A 46 5.79 -21.09 -7.33
C THR A 46 4.90 -20.74 -6.13
N ILE A 47 3.99 -19.78 -6.31
CA ILE A 47 3.02 -19.40 -5.25
C ILE A 47 2.16 -20.60 -4.86
N TRP A 48 1.80 -21.46 -5.84
CA TRP A 48 1.07 -22.70 -5.56
C TRP A 48 1.86 -23.66 -4.67
N ASP A 49 3.16 -23.81 -4.92
CA ASP A 49 4.03 -24.66 -4.08
C ASP A 49 4.05 -24.16 -2.62
N GLY A 50 3.89 -22.84 -2.39
CA GLY A 50 3.76 -22.25 -1.06
C GLY A 50 2.52 -22.72 -0.29
N LEU A 51 1.38 -22.83 -0.98
CA LEU A 51 0.15 -23.42 -0.41
C LEU A 51 0.36 -24.91 -0.08
N GLU A 52 0.92 -25.67 -1.02
CA GLU A 52 1.20 -27.10 -0.80
C GLU A 52 2.23 -27.34 0.30
N TYR A 53 3.22 -26.47 0.41
CA TYR A 53 4.20 -26.52 1.52
C TYR A 53 3.50 -26.37 2.88
N SER A 54 2.57 -25.41 2.99
CA SER A 54 1.81 -25.21 4.22
C SER A 54 0.91 -26.41 4.57
N ILE A 55 0.30 -27.06 3.57
CA ILE A 55 -0.53 -28.24 3.79
C ILE A 55 0.32 -29.45 4.17
N ASN A 56 1.36 -29.75 3.39
CA ASN A 56 2.07 -31.02 3.44
C ASN A 56 3.24 -31.02 4.44
N VAL A 57 3.99 -29.90 4.51
CA VAL A 57 5.19 -29.79 5.35
C VAL A 57 4.87 -29.18 6.70
N ARG A 58 4.10 -28.08 6.72
CA ARG A 58 3.66 -27.43 7.97
C ARG A 58 2.44 -28.11 8.60
N GLN A 59 1.83 -29.09 7.91
CA GLN A 59 0.65 -29.85 8.36
C GLN A 59 -0.56 -28.96 8.70
N ARG A 60 -0.75 -27.85 7.96
CA ARG A 60 -1.81 -26.85 8.21
C ARG A 60 -3.11 -27.15 7.45
N GLY A 61 -3.24 -28.29 6.76
CA GLY A 61 -4.39 -28.61 5.89
C GLY A 61 -5.75 -28.36 6.52
N ASN A 62 -5.95 -28.74 7.79
CA ASN A 62 -7.20 -28.56 8.52
C ASN A 62 -7.29 -27.22 9.29
N ASN A 63 -6.27 -26.38 9.22
CA ASN A 63 -6.29 -25.07 9.88
C ASN A 63 -7.00 -24.02 9.01
N ASN A 64 -7.48 -22.97 9.66
CA ASN A 64 -8.10 -21.85 9.00
C ASN A 64 -7.11 -21.14 8.05
N LEU A 65 -7.57 -20.85 6.83
CA LEU A 65 -6.84 -20.03 5.86
C LEU A 65 -7.62 -18.76 5.53
N LEU A 66 -8.84 -18.86 4.96
CA LEU A 66 -9.62 -17.72 4.48
C LEU A 66 -10.86 -17.53 5.33
N GLY A 67 -10.99 -16.35 5.93
CA GLY A 67 -12.09 -16.01 6.83
C GLY A 67 -12.94 -14.85 6.32
N THR A 68 -14.24 -15.07 6.20
CA THR A 68 -15.21 -14.05 5.82
C THR A 68 -16.13 -13.75 7.00
N ARG A 69 -16.32 -12.47 7.33
CA ARG A 69 -17.18 -12.05 8.44
C ARG A 69 -18.64 -12.33 8.12
N VAL A 70 -19.35 -12.98 9.06
CA VAL A 70 -20.74 -13.41 8.86
C VAL A 70 -21.67 -12.20 8.76
N LYS A 71 -22.45 -12.12 7.66
CA LYS A 71 -23.46 -11.10 7.45
C LYS A 71 -24.81 -11.60 7.93
N LEU A 72 -25.45 -10.86 8.82
CA LEU A 72 -26.76 -11.17 9.40
C LEU A 72 -27.89 -10.79 8.45
N SER A 73 -29.09 -11.36 8.64
CA SER A 73 -30.30 -11.06 7.85
C SER A 73 -30.72 -9.59 7.89
N ASN A 74 -30.37 -8.86 8.96
CA ASN A 74 -30.65 -7.42 9.09
C ASN A 74 -29.61 -6.51 8.39
N GLY A 75 -28.68 -7.09 7.62
CA GLY A 75 -27.63 -6.39 6.91
C GLY A 75 -26.40 -6.00 7.75
N LYS A 76 -26.42 -6.21 9.07
CA LYS A 76 -25.27 -6.01 9.96
C LYS A 76 -24.34 -7.22 9.90
N TYR A 77 -23.14 -7.07 10.48
CA TYR A 77 -22.15 -8.14 10.57
C TYR A 77 -22.05 -8.66 12.00
N ALA A 78 -21.94 -9.99 12.15
CA ALA A 78 -21.68 -10.66 13.42
C ALA A 78 -20.22 -10.43 13.88
N ASN A 79 -19.94 -10.73 15.16
CA ASN A 79 -18.56 -10.69 15.68
C ASN A 79 -17.85 -12.04 15.51
N GLU A 80 -18.13 -12.74 14.41
CA GLU A 80 -17.54 -14.02 14.08
C GLU A 80 -17.20 -14.11 12.59
N TYR A 81 -16.20 -14.94 12.28
CA TYR A 81 -15.74 -15.25 10.93
C TYR A 81 -16.06 -16.71 10.60
N GLN A 82 -16.56 -16.92 9.40
CA GLN A 82 -16.65 -18.25 8.80
C GLN A 82 -15.36 -18.54 8.06
N TRP A 83 -14.78 -19.71 8.27
CA TRP A 83 -13.45 -20.04 7.79
C TRP A 83 -13.47 -21.18 6.77
N LYS A 84 -12.66 -21.02 5.71
CA LYS A 84 -12.19 -22.14 4.87
C LYS A 84 -10.83 -22.59 5.35
N THR A 85 -10.61 -23.90 5.41
CA THR A 85 -9.29 -24.47 5.71
C THR A 85 -8.36 -24.40 4.49
N PHE A 86 -7.06 -24.62 4.72
CA PHE A 86 -6.08 -24.72 3.64
C PHE A 86 -6.45 -25.78 2.61
N THR A 87 -6.88 -26.97 3.05
CA THR A 87 -7.32 -28.04 2.15
C THR A 87 -8.56 -27.65 1.35
N GLN A 88 -9.56 -27.05 1.98
CA GLN A 88 -10.78 -26.59 1.29
C GLN A 88 -10.45 -25.51 0.24
N ALA A 89 -9.58 -24.55 0.58
CA ALA A 89 -9.14 -23.53 -0.35
C ALA A 89 -8.38 -24.12 -1.55
N LYS A 90 -7.50 -25.12 -1.31
CA LYS A 90 -6.80 -25.85 -2.35
C LYS A 90 -7.77 -26.57 -3.30
N GLU A 91 -8.70 -27.34 -2.75
CA GLU A 91 -9.69 -28.11 -3.54
C GLU A 91 -10.57 -27.19 -4.37
N GLU A 92 -11.03 -26.07 -3.80
CA GLU A 92 -11.84 -25.09 -4.51
C GLU A 92 -11.05 -24.38 -5.63
N ALA A 93 -9.79 -24.02 -5.38
CA ALA A 93 -8.92 -23.43 -6.40
C ALA A 93 -8.64 -24.40 -7.56
N GLU A 94 -8.39 -25.67 -7.28
CA GLU A 94 -8.24 -26.70 -8.33
C GLU A 94 -9.54 -26.90 -9.13
N ALA A 95 -10.70 -26.89 -8.47
CA ALA A 95 -11.98 -26.98 -9.14
C ALA A 95 -12.23 -25.76 -10.02
N PHE A 96 -11.95 -24.55 -9.52
CA PHE A 96 -12.06 -23.34 -10.34
C PHE A 96 -11.13 -23.38 -11.56
N ALA A 97 -9.88 -23.80 -11.41
CA ALA A 97 -8.93 -23.94 -12.49
C ALA A 97 -9.42 -24.91 -13.59
N ARG A 98 -9.93 -26.10 -13.18
CA ARG A 98 -10.50 -27.08 -14.13
C ARG A 98 -11.74 -26.54 -14.83
N GLY A 99 -12.62 -25.83 -14.09
CA GLY A 99 -13.78 -25.14 -14.65
C GLY A 99 -13.38 -24.12 -15.71
N CYS A 100 -12.35 -23.31 -15.45
CA CYS A 100 -11.81 -22.37 -16.43
C CYS A 100 -11.27 -23.07 -17.69
N VAL A 101 -10.60 -24.21 -17.55
CA VAL A 101 -10.14 -25.03 -18.69
C VAL A 101 -11.32 -25.60 -19.46
N TYR A 102 -12.33 -26.14 -18.78
CA TYR A 102 -13.55 -26.67 -19.38
C TYR A 102 -14.25 -25.65 -20.29
N TYR A 103 -14.42 -24.42 -19.79
CA TYR A 103 -15.04 -23.33 -20.53
C TYR A 103 -14.10 -22.60 -21.49
N LYS A 104 -12.83 -22.97 -21.56
CA LYS A 104 -11.79 -22.33 -22.41
C LYS A 104 -11.64 -20.82 -22.10
N PHE A 105 -11.67 -20.45 -20.83
CA PHE A 105 -11.63 -19.03 -20.43
C PHE A 105 -10.25 -18.38 -20.57
N CYS A 106 -9.18 -19.11 -20.36
CA CYS A 106 -7.81 -18.59 -20.35
C CYS A 106 -7.01 -19.20 -21.49
N GLU A 107 -7.46 -18.95 -22.73
CA GLU A 107 -6.72 -19.38 -23.93
C GLU A 107 -5.45 -18.54 -24.12
N GLU A 108 -4.51 -19.06 -24.88
CA GLU A 108 -3.28 -18.36 -25.20
C GLU A 108 -3.53 -17.11 -26.04
N ILE A 109 -2.96 -16.00 -25.63
CA ILE A 109 -3.03 -14.71 -26.30
C ILE A 109 -1.62 -14.30 -26.69
N ASN A 110 -1.37 -14.04 -27.96
CA ASN A 110 -0.12 -13.46 -28.42
C ASN A 110 -0.20 -11.94 -28.28
N VAL A 111 0.52 -11.41 -27.29
CA VAL A 111 0.62 -9.98 -27.05
C VAL A 111 1.72 -9.40 -27.92
N VAL A 112 1.36 -8.43 -28.75
CA VAL A 112 2.27 -7.83 -29.75
C VAL A 112 3.52 -7.27 -29.08
N ASN A 113 4.69 -7.62 -29.61
CA ASN A 113 6.02 -7.20 -29.13
C ASN A 113 6.34 -7.61 -27.68
N ASP A 114 5.69 -8.66 -27.14
CA ASP A 114 5.96 -9.10 -25.77
C ASP A 114 6.06 -10.63 -25.66
N GLY A 115 4.97 -11.36 -25.86
CA GLY A 115 4.98 -12.82 -25.75
C GLY A 115 3.60 -13.45 -25.73
N VAL A 116 3.57 -14.74 -25.43
CA VAL A 116 2.33 -15.52 -25.32
C VAL A 116 1.95 -15.66 -23.86
N TYR A 117 0.71 -15.33 -23.53
CA TYR A 117 0.18 -15.34 -22.16
C TYR A 117 -1.19 -16.02 -22.13
N LYS A 118 -1.54 -16.54 -20.95
CA LYS A 118 -2.90 -16.90 -20.57
C LYS A 118 -3.34 -15.91 -19.48
N PHE A 119 -4.39 -15.14 -19.71
CA PHE A 119 -4.83 -14.11 -18.77
C PHE A 119 -6.18 -14.44 -18.15
N LEU A 120 -6.30 -14.15 -16.84
CA LEU A 120 -7.57 -13.99 -16.13
C LEU A 120 -7.56 -12.64 -15.44
N GLY A 121 -8.54 -11.78 -15.75
CA GLY A 121 -8.73 -10.52 -15.05
C GLY A 121 -9.47 -10.73 -13.72
N ILE A 122 -9.09 -9.98 -12.68
CA ILE A 122 -9.86 -9.94 -11.41
C ILE A 122 -10.13 -8.48 -11.07
N TYR A 123 -11.42 -8.13 -11.02
CA TYR A 123 -11.94 -6.79 -10.72
C TYR A 123 -12.94 -6.87 -9.56
N SER A 124 -12.42 -6.86 -8.35
CA SER A 124 -13.19 -7.03 -7.11
C SER A 124 -12.41 -6.52 -5.90
N LYS A 125 -13.13 -6.21 -4.82
CA LYS A 125 -12.56 -6.01 -3.49
C LYS A 125 -11.95 -7.30 -2.93
N ASN A 126 -11.22 -7.17 -1.82
CA ASN A 126 -10.68 -8.32 -1.09
C ASN A 126 -11.81 -9.21 -0.60
N ARG A 127 -11.74 -10.49 -0.96
CA ARG A 127 -12.66 -11.56 -0.54
C ARG A 127 -12.03 -12.93 -0.80
N GLU A 128 -12.57 -13.97 -0.19
CA GLU A 128 -12.01 -15.30 -0.31
C GLU A 128 -11.96 -15.83 -1.75
N GLU A 129 -12.99 -15.55 -2.55
CA GLU A 129 -13.05 -16.00 -3.95
C GLU A 129 -12.00 -15.31 -4.83
N TRP A 130 -11.55 -14.09 -4.45
CA TRP A 130 -10.44 -13.43 -5.10
C TRP A 130 -9.15 -14.25 -4.96
N ILE A 131 -8.85 -14.70 -3.74
CA ILE A 131 -7.67 -15.53 -3.44
C ILE A 131 -7.79 -16.91 -4.08
N ILE A 132 -8.99 -17.52 -4.08
CA ILE A 132 -9.23 -18.81 -4.74
C ILE A 132 -8.98 -18.71 -6.24
N ALA A 133 -9.49 -17.68 -6.92
CA ALA A 133 -9.25 -17.45 -8.34
C ALA A 133 -7.76 -17.19 -8.66
N ASP A 134 -7.07 -16.45 -7.80
CA ASP A 134 -5.63 -16.19 -7.91
C ASP A 134 -4.81 -17.50 -7.77
N LEU A 135 -5.07 -18.28 -6.73
CA LEU A 135 -4.44 -19.59 -6.53
C LEU A 135 -4.72 -20.56 -7.68
N ALA A 136 -5.93 -20.54 -8.23
CA ALA A 136 -6.30 -21.33 -9.40
C ALA A 136 -5.48 -20.95 -10.65
N CYS A 137 -5.23 -19.66 -10.84
CA CYS A 137 -4.36 -19.17 -11.90
C CYS A 137 -2.92 -19.68 -11.72
N HIS A 138 -2.38 -19.59 -10.53
CA HIS A 138 -1.04 -20.09 -10.21
C HIS A 138 -0.93 -21.61 -10.36
N ARG A 139 -2.01 -22.35 -10.06
CA ARG A 139 -2.09 -23.80 -10.27
C ARG A 139 -2.05 -24.21 -11.74
N ASN A 140 -2.52 -23.34 -12.64
CA ASN A 140 -2.68 -23.65 -14.07
C ASN A 140 -1.84 -22.74 -15.00
N ALA A 141 -0.75 -22.14 -14.51
CA ALA A 141 0.15 -21.28 -15.28
C ALA A 141 -0.59 -20.15 -16.04
N VAL A 142 -1.57 -19.51 -15.38
CA VAL A 142 -2.32 -18.36 -15.88
C VAL A 142 -1.83 -17.10 -15.18
N THR A 143 -1.58 -16.04 -15.94
CA THR A 143 -1.21 -14.73 -15.41
C THR A 143 -2.45 -13.97 -14.95
N VAL A 144 -2.47 -13.55 -13.70
CA VAL A 144 -3.54 -12.73 -13.13
C VAL A 144 -3.38 -11.28 -13.55
N VAL A 145 -4.40 -10.70 -14.16
CA VAL A 145 -4.47 -9.27 -14.46
C VAL A 145 -5.27 -8.59 -13.36
N THR A 146 -4.58 -7.89 -12.46
CA THR A 146 -5.23 -7.27 -11.31
C THR A 146 -5.77 -5.89 -11.67
N ILE A 147 -7.06 -5.67 -11.40
CA ILE A 147 -7.74 -4.40 -11.65
C ILE A 147 -8.30 -3.90 -10.32
N TYR A 148 -7.90 -2.69 -9.92
CA TYR A 148 -8.45 -2.09 -8.71
C TYR A 148 -9.94 -1.77 -8.88
N ASP A 149 -10.75 -2.10 -7.87
CA ASP A 149 -12.19 -1.80 -7.82
C ASP A 149 -12.52 -0.30 -7.91
N THR A 150 -11.50 0.55 -7.71
CA THR A 150 -11.59 2.01 -7.68
C THR A 150 -11.08 2.70 -8.95
N LEU A 151 -10.60 1.93 -9.97
CA LEU A 151 -10.10 2.54 -11.21
C LEU A 151 -11.21 3.22 -12.01
N GLY A 152 -10.85 4.32 -12.67
CA GLY A 152 -11.68 5.02 -13.65
C GLY A 152 -11.85 4.21 -14.95
N ASP A 153 -12.87 4.55 -15.74
CA ASP A 153 -13.26 3.83 -16.96
C ASP A 153 -12.16 3.79 -18.00
N ASN A 154 -11.44 4.89 -18.22
CA ASN A 154 -10.32 4.98 -19.16
C ASN A 154 -9.17 4.02 -18.81
N ALA A 155 -8.91 3.82 -17.52
CA ALA A 155 -7.87 2.90 -17.08
C ALA A 155 -8.29 1.44 -17.29
N ILE A 156 -9.55 1.12 -17.03
CA ILE A 156 -10.11 -0.22 -17.29
C ILE A 156 -10.10 -0.51 -18.79
N GLU A 157 -10.60 0.40 -19.61
CA GLU A 157 -10.55 0.30 -21.08
C GLU A 157 -9.12 0.04 -21.56
N TYR A 158 -8.15 0.80 -21.07
CA TYR A 158 -6.74 0.62 -21.42
C TYR A 158 -6.22 -0.77 -21.05
N ILE A 159 -6.48 -1.26 -19.84
CA ILE A 159 -6.06 -2.57 -19.38
C ILE A 159 -6.67 -3.70 -20.22
N LEU A 160 -7.98 -3.64 -20.48
CA LEU A 160 -8.69 -4.61 -21.31
C LEU A 160 -8.15 -4.62 -22.75
N THR A 161 -7.84 -3.45 -23.29
CA THR A 161 -7.31 -3.32 -24.66
C THR A 161 -5.86 -3.81 -24.75
N GLN A 162 -5.01 -3.46 -23.80
CA GLN A 162 -3.60 -3.86 -23.79
C GLN A 162 -3.41 -5.37 -23.60
N THR A 163 -4.12 -5.96 -22.63
CA THR A 163 -4.03 -7.38 -22.31
C THR A 163 -4.78 -8.26 -23.31
N GLN A 164 -5.80 -7.72 -23.98
CA GLN A 164 -6.73 -8.46 -24.83
C GLN A 164 -7.37 -9.65 -24.10
N LEU A 165 -7.47 -9.61 -22.77
CA LEU A 165 -8.05 -10.68 -21.97
C LEU A 165 -9.51 -10.94 -22.36
N THR A 166 -9.91 -12.21 -22.34
CA THR A 166 -11.25 -12.64 -22.76
C THR A 166 -12.19 -12.91 -21.59
N THR A 167 -11.66 -13.02 -20.37
CA THR A 167 -12.42 -13.40 -19.18
C THR A 167 -12.06 -12.53 -18.00
N LEU A 168 -13.09 -12.02 -17.31
CA LEU A 168 -12.98 -11.17 -16.12
C LEU A 168 -13.80 -11.73 -14.96
N VAL A 169 -13.17 -11.94 -13.83
CA VAL A 169 -13.83 -12.23 -12.56
C VAL A 169 -14.25 -10.90 -11.92
N VAL A 170 -15.52 -10.78 -11.53
CA VAL A 170 -16.10 -9.49 -11.14
C VAL A 170 -17.11 -9.63 -10.00
N GLU A 171 -17.19 -8.63 -9.12
CA GLU A 171 -18.28 -8.48 -8.17
C GLU A 171 -19.47 -7.73 -8.80
N HIS A 172 -20.64 -7.81 -8.20
CA HIS A 172 -21.88 -7.21 -8.73
C HIS A 172 -21.72 -5.71 -9.06
N LYS A 173 -21.08 -4.94 -8.18
CA LYS A 173 -20.83 -3.51 -8.40
C LYS A 173 -20.01 -3.21 -9.66
N GLY A 174 -19.12 -4.12 -10.04
CA GLY A 174 -18.29 -4.00 -11.25
C GLY A 174 -19.07 -4.24 -12.54
N LEU A 175 -20.19 -5.00 -12.50
CA LEU A 175 -20.98 -5.31 -13.70
C LEU A 175 -21.55 -4.06 -14.37
N GLU A 176 -22.04 -3.10 -13.58
CA GLU A 176 -22.59 -1.84 -14.11
C GLU A 176 -21.52 -1.07 -14.91
N LYS A 177 -20.33 -0.98 -14.35
CA LYS A 177 -19.20 -0.29 -14.97
C LYS A 177 -18.76 -0.97 -16.26
N ILE A 178 -18.61 -2.31 -16.24
CA ILE A 178 -18.29 -3.08 -17.44
C ILE A 178 -19.44 -2.99 -18.47
N GLY A 179 -20.70 -2.99 -18.05
CA GLY A 179 -21.86 -2.78 -18.93
C GLY A 179 -21.83 -1.43 -19.64
N ASN A 180 -21.44 -0.36 -18.95
CA ASN A 180 -21.30 0.97 -19.55
C ASN A 180 -20.15 1.01 -20.56
N LEU A 181 -18.98 0.43 -20.26
CA LEU A 181 -17.88 0.28 -21.19
C LEU A 181 -18.27 -0.58 -22.41
N ALA A 182 -19.07 -1.63 -22.22
CA ALA A 182 -19.56 -2.46 -23.32
C ALA A 182 -20.48 -1.67 -24.27
N LYS A 183 -21.37 -0.83 -23.75
CA LYS A 183 -22.21 0.09 -24.56
C LYS A 183 -21.38 1.03 -25.44
N GLU A 184 -20.23 1.47 -24.91
CA GLU A 184 -19.31 2.36 -25.62
C GLU A 184 -18.32 1.61 -26.54
N GLY A 185 -18.37 0.27 -26.60
CA GLY A 185 -17.42 -0.53 -27.38
C GLY A 185 -16.00 -0.59 -26.80
N LYS A 186 -15.82 -0.29 -25.51
CA LYS A 186 -14.55 -0.10 -24.81
C LYS A 186 -14.12 -1.30 -23.96
N ILE A 187 -14.50 -2.51 -24.36
CA ILE A 187 -14.21 -3.75 -23.61
C ILE A 187 -13.13 -4.63 -24.26
N GLY A 188 -12.46 -4.14 -25.31
CA GLY A 188 -11.44 -4.91 -26.02
C GLY A 188 -11.94 -6.26 -26.55
N LYS A 189 -11.29 -7.36 -26.14
CA LYS A 189 -11.70 -8.73 -26.49
C LYS A 189 -12.46 -9.47 -25.40
N LEU A 190 -12.90 -8.77 -24.36
CA LEU A 190 -13.65 -9.36 -23.25
C LEU A 190 -14.95 -10.02 -23.76
N LYS A 191 -15.18 -11.28 -23.35
CA LYS A 191 -16.33 -12.10 -23.73
C LYS A 191 -17.06 -12.69 -22.53
N ASN A 192 -16.30 -13.05 -21.48
CA ASN A 192 -16.82 -13.81 -20.36
C ASN A 192 -16.65 -13.02 -19.06
N LEU A 193 -17.72 -12.99 -18.28
CA LEU A 193 -17.73 -12.45 -16.93
C LEU A 193 -18.04 -13.57 -15.95
N ILE A 194 -17.24 -13.69 -14.88
CA ILE A 194 -17.49 -14.63 -13.78
C ILE A 194 -17.90 -13.83 -12.57
N LEU A 195 -19.19 -13.89 -12.20
CA LEU A 195 -19.75 -13.17 -11.08
C LEU A 195 -19.48 -13.90 -9.77
N LEU A 196 -18.82 -13.23 -8.85
CA LEU A 196 -18.45 -13.74 -7.53
C LEU A 196 -19.63 -13.78 -6.55
N ASP A 197 -20.58 -12.84 -6.69
CA ASP A 197 -21.69 -12.72 -5.76
C ASP A 197 -22.76 -13.80 -6.00
N ASP A 198 -23.17 -14.43 -4.90
CA ASP A 198 -24.19 -15.48 -4.94
C ASP A 198 -25.60 -14.87 -4.94
N ASN A 199 -26.39 -15.21 -5.94
CA ASN A 199 -27.79 -14.80 -6.02
C ASN A 199 -28.67 -15.38 -4.88
N SER A 200 -28.18 -16.44 -4.19
CA SER A 200 -28.94 -17.12 -3.12
C SER A 200 -28.85 -16.41 -1.76
N SER A 201 -27.87 -15.53 -1.54
CA SER A 201 -27.66 -14.86 -0.24
C SER A 201 -28.48 -13.57 -0.05
N SER A 202 -29.15 -13.08 -1.08
CA SER A 202 -30.04 -11.90 -1.02
C SER A 202 -31.51 -12.28 -0.93
N SER A 203 -31.84 -13.15 0.03
CA SER A 203 -33.22 -13.47 0.38
C SER A 203 -33.86 -12.28 1.08
N SER A 204 -34.50 -11.36 0.37
CA SER A 204 -35.64 -10.56 0.81
C SER A 204 -36.10 -9.44 -0.13
N ASN A 205 -35.41 -9.15 -1.24
CA ASN A 205 -35.90 -8.16 -2.18
C ASN A 205 -36.01 -8.74 -3.60
N GLY A 206 -37.25 -8.96 -4.06
CA GLY A 206 -37.54 -9.32 -5.45
C GLY A 206 -36.91 -8.39 -6.48
N ASN A 207 -36.66 -7.13 -6.11
CA ASN A 207 -35.94 -6.13 -6.91
C ASN A 207 -34.46 -6.51 -7.25
N TYR A 208 -33.76 -7.27 -6.42
CA TYR A 208 -32.36 -7.62 -6.72
C TYR A 208 -32.24 -8.61 -7.89
N ASN A 209 -33.07 -9.63 -7.89
CA ASN A 209 -33.10 -10.62 -8.97
C ASN A 209 -33.53 -10.00 -10.31
N GLU A 210 -34.42 -9.02 -10.28
CA GLU A 210 -34.91 -8.31 -11.45
C GLU A 210 -33.80 -7.39 -12.03
N GLN A 211 -33.05 -6.68 -11.18
CA GLN A 211 -31.90 -5.88 -11.59
C GLN A 211 -30.76 -6.73 -12.19
N VAL A 212 -30.44 -7.88 -11.59
CA VAL A 212 -29.45 -8.82 -12.12
C VAL A 212 -29.88 -9.38 -13.46
N ASN A 213 -31.15 -9.73 -13.62
CA ASN A 213 -31.69 -10.24 -14.90
C ASN A 213 -31.70 -9.15 -15.98
N GLN A 214 -32.05 -7.90 -15.65
CA GLN A 214 -31.93 -6.78 -16.59
C GLN A 214 -30.50 -6.53 -17.01
N MET A 215 -29.54 -6.57 -16.06
CA MET A 215 -28.13 -6.44 -16.33
C MET A 215 -27.61 -7.59 -17.21
N TYR A 216 -28.03 -8.83 -16.92
CA TYR A 216 -27.71 -10.02 -17.72
C TYR A 216 -28.13 -9.83 -19.19
N ASN A 217 -29.40 -9.42 -19.42
CA ASN A 217 -29.93 -9.16 -20.77
C ASN A 217 -29.15 -8.05 -21.48
N THR A 218 -28.80 -6.99 -20.74
CA THR A 218 -28.00 -5.88 -21.27
C THR A 218 -26.60 -6.34 -21.69
N LEU A 219 -25.88 -7.09 -20.85
CA LEU A 219 -24.55 -7.60 -21.14
C LEU A 219 -24.54 -8.54 -22.35
N THR A 220 -25.54 -9.42 -22.43
CA THR A 220 -25.71 -10.36 -23.57
C THR A 220 -25.91 -9.62 -24.90
N THR A 221 -26.62 -8.49 -24.89
CA THR A 221 -26.79 -7.64 -26.08
C THR A 221 -25.47 -7.12 -26.64
N TYR A 222 -24.46 -6.96 -25.80
CA TYR A 222 -23.11 -6.54 -26.18
C TYR A 222 -22.11 -7.70 -26.33
N GLY A 223 -22.62 -8.96 -26.43
CA GLY A 223 -21.82 -10.16 -26.67
C GLY A 223 -21.07 -10.67 -25.45
N LEU A 224 -21.41 -10.20 -24.23
CA LEU A 224 -20.82 -10.68 -22.98
C LEU A 224 -21.66 -11.83 -22.40
N VAL A 225 -21.00 -12.90 -21.97
CA VAL A 225 -21.63 -14.03 -21.29
C VAL A 225 -21.30 -13.99 -19.82
N LEU A 226 -22.35 -14.03 -18.96
CA LEU A 226 -22.20 -14.00 -17.51
C LEU A 226 -22.31 -15.43 -16.94
N TYR A 227 -21.31 -15.84 -16.20
CA TYR A 227 -21.23 -17.12 -15.48
C TYR A 227 -21.26 -16.87 -13.97
N GLN A 228 -21.88 -17.77 -13.21
CA GLN A 228 -21.80 -17.75 -11.75
C GLN A 228 -20.52 -18.45 -11.30
N TYR A 229 -19.79 -17.91 -10.34
CA TYR A 229 -18.58 -18.53 -9.77
C TYR A 229 -18.82 -19.97 -9.32
N LYS A 230 -19.93 -20.25 -8.65
CA LYS A 230 -20.31 -21.61 -8.22
C LYS A 230 -20.48 -22.58 -9.37
N THR A 231 -20.96 -22.13 -10.51
CA THR A 231 -21.11 -22.97 -11.72
C THR A 231 -19.73 -23.40 -12.26
N ILE A 232 -18.73 -22.52 -12.19
CA ILE A 232 -17.36 -22.85 -12.60
C ILE A 232 -16.77 -23.92 -11.68
N ILE A 233 -16.92 -23.74 -10.36
CA ILE A 233 -16.49 -24.73 -9.35
C ILE A 233 -17.18 -26.07 -9.56
N GLN A 234 -18.49 -26.07 -9.77
CA GLN A 234 -19.26 -27.31 -10.03
C GLN A 234 -18.71 -28.05 -11.26
N LYS A 235 -18.51 -27.36 -12.38
CA LYS A 235 -17.96 -27.97 -13.59
C LYS A 235 -16.56 -28.53 -13.39
N GLY A 236 -15.70 -27.82 -12.67
CA GLY A 236 -14.38 -28.34 -12.33
C GLY A 236 -14.40 -29.57 -11.45
N ASN A 237 -15.40 -29.70 -10.56
CA ASN A 237 -15.60 -30.91 -9.74
C ASN A 237 -16.16 -32.09 -10.55
N GLU A 238 -17.01 -31.82 -11.56
CA GLU A 238 -17.52 -32.81 -12.49
C GLU A 238 -16.41 -33.39 -13.42
N HIS A 239 -15.38 -32.58 -13.72
CA HIS A 239 -14.31 -32.90 -14.65
C HIS A 239 -12.93 -32.94 -13.97
N LYS A 240 -12.75 -33.80 -12.98
CA LYS A 240 -11.49 -33.99 -12.24
C LYS A 240 -10.36 -34.58 -13.10
N ASP A 241 -10.69 -35.18 -14.24
CA ASP A 241 -9.78 -35.71 -15.27
C ASP A 241 -9.05 -34.63 -16.07
N ILE A 242 -9.52 -33.38 -16.04
CA ILE A 242 -8.84 -32.26 -16.70
C ILE A 242 -7.47 -32.03 -16.07
N ALA A 243 -6.41 -32.17 -16.86
CA ALA A 243 -5.05 -31.91 -16.47
C ALA A 243 -4.80 -30.37 -16.34
N LEU A 244 -4.13 -29.98 -15.27
CA LEU A 244 -3.72 -28.59 -15.03
C LEU A 244 -2.22 -28.43 -15.32
N THR A 245 -1.84 -27.32 -15.92
CA THR A 245 -0.46 -27.00 -16.27
C THR A 245 0.28 -26.46 -15.05
N LYS A 246 1.42 -27.06 -14.69
CA LYS A 246 2.25 -26.50 -13.59
C LYS A 246 2.98 -25.23 -14.08
N ALA A 247 2.91 -24.15 -13.30
CA ALA A 247 3.69 -22.95 -13.56
C ALA A 247 5.20 -23.22 -13.31
N LYS A 248 6.05 -22.41 -13.93
CA LYS A 248 7.50 -22.39 -13.71
C LYS A 248 7.88 -21.15 -12.92
N PRO A 249 9.06 -21.10 -12.28
CA PRO A 249 9.52 -19.92 -11.55
C PRO A 249 9.50 -18.64 -12.39
N GLU A 250 9.83 -18.72 -13.67
CA GLU A 250 9.89 -17.59 -14.61
C GLU A 250 8.52 -17.21 -15.18
N THR A 251 7.48 -18.04 -14.98
CA THR A 251 6.12 -17.71 -15.41
C THR A 251 5.67 -16.41 -14.77
N ILE A 252 5.13 -15.49 -15.57
CA ILE A 252 4.55 -14.26 -15.05
C ILE A 252 3.27 -14.63 -14.27
N CYS A 253 3.33 -14.48 -12.96
CA CYS A 253 2.22 -14.81 -12.07
C CYS A 253 1.16 -13.71 -12.05
N THR A 254 1.56 -12.45 -12.23
CA THR A 254 0.62 -11.33 -12.22
C THR A 254 1.11 -10.15 -13.06
N LEU A 255 0.14 -9.39 -13.60
CA LEU A 255 0.33 -8.02 -14.06
C LEU A 255 -0.22 -7.07 -13.00
N CYS A 256 0.66 -6.26 -12.40
CA CYS A 256 0.28 -5.20 -11.49
C CYS A 256 0.35 -3.85 -12.21
N TYR A 257 -0.80 -3.19 -12.36
CA TYR A 257 -0.85 -1.90 -13.03
C TYR A 257 -0.52 -0.76 -12.08
N THR A 258 0.50 0.02 -12.44
CA THR A 258 0.91 1.22 -11.69
C THR A 258 0.37 2.48 -12.37
N SER A 259 0.01 3.48 -11.58
CA SER A 259 -0.32 4.81 -12.09
C SER A 259 0.98 5.49 -12.55
N GLY A 260 1.27 5.41 -13.85
CA GLY A 260 2.42 6.13 -14.42
C GLY A 260 2.34 7.64 -14.18
N THR A 261 3.48 8.29 -14.03
CA THR A 261 3.57 9.78 -13.97
C THR A 261 3.09 10.45 -15.25
N THR A 262 2.93 9.71 -16.35
CA THR A 262 2.57 10.18 -17.70
C THR A 262 1.08 9.98 -18.05
N GLY A 263 0.24 9.50 -17.13
CA GLY A 263 -1.22 9.43 -17.28
C GLY A 263 -1.80 8.04 -17.53
N LEU A 264 -1.26 7.20 -18.42
CA LEU A 264 -1.75 5.83 -18.62
C LEU A 264 -1.05 4.84 -17.68
N PRO A 265 -1.78 3.84 -17.12
CA PRO A 265 -1.18 2.85 -16.23
C PRO A 265 -0.22 1.93 -17.00
N LYS A 266 0.89 1.53 -16.33
CA LYS A 266 1.88 0.59 -16.87
C LYS A 266 1.70 -0.77 -16.20
N GLY A 267 1.56 -1.84 -16.99
CA GLY A 267 1.42 -3.21 -16.49
C GLY A 267 2.78 -3.83 -16.18
N ALA A 268 3.18 -3.84 -14.92
CA ALA A 268 4.42 -4.48 -14.48
C ALA A 268 4.27 -6.01 -14.45
N LYS A 269 5.17 -6.71 -15.16
CA LYS A 269 5.22 -8.17 -15.24
C LYS A 269 5.97 -8.75 -14.05
N ILE A 270 5.29 -9.42 -13.15
CA ILE A 270 5.88 -10.05 -11.96
C ILE A 270 5.92 -11.57 -12.16
N SER A 271 7.10 -12.18 -12.04
CA SER A 271 7.26 -13.64 -12.09
C SER A 271 7.05 -14.26 -10.70
N HIS A 272 6.80 -15.60 -10.67
CA HIS A 272 6.78 -16.34 -9.42
C HIS A 272 8.11 -16.21 -8.66
N SER A 273 9.24 -16.35 -9.37
CA SER A 273 10.57 -16.28 -8.75
C SER A 273 10.87 -14.92 -8.14
N ALA A 274 10.49 -13.81 -8.80
CA ALA A 274 10.71 -12.48 -8.28
C ALA A 274 9.93 -12.25 -6.97
N LEU A 275 8.63 -12.56 -6.97
CA LEU A 275 7.79 -12.41 -5.79
C LEU A 275 8.24 -13.31 -4.62
N LEU A 276 8.61 -14.55 -4.92
CA LEU A 276 9.07 -15.51 -3.90
C LEU A 276 10.48 -15.21 -3.38
N SER A 277 11.32 -14.54 -4.15
CA SER A 277 12.60 -14.03 -3.64
C SER A 277 12.38 -12.97 -2.57
N GLU A 278 11.31 -12.18 -2.71
CA GLU A 278 10.99 -11.10 -1.79
C GLU A 278 10.38 -11.57 -0.45
N ILE A 279 9.74 -12.75 -0.38
CA ILE A 279 9.22 -13.26 0.90
C ILE A 279 10.28 -13.44 1.99
N ASN A 280 11.55 -13.48 1.62
CA ASN A 280 12.67 -13.54 2.59
C ASN A 280 12.97 -12.19 3.27
N ILE A 281 12.38 -11.09 2.82
CA ILE A 281 12.76 -9.77 3.34
C ILE A 281 12.44 -9.62 4.84
N LEU A 282 11.36 -10.21 5.32
CA LEU A 282 11.04 -10.17 6.76
C LEU A 282 12.06 -10.88 7.63
N GLU A 283 12.78 -11.88 7.10
CA GLU A 283 13.86 -12.52 7.84
C GLU A 283 15.00 -11.55 8.15
N SER A 284 15.25 -10.57 7.25
CA SER A 284 16.30 -9.55 7.46
C SER A 284 15.96 -8.56 8.58
N THR A 285 14.71 -8.50 9.00
CA THR A 285 14.23 -7.60 10.07
C THR A 285 14.34 -8.21 11.47
N GLY A 286 14.71 -9.47 11.59
CA GLY A 286 14.68 -10.21 12.85
C GLY A 286 13.28 -10.64 13.31
N PHE A 287 12.23 -10.32 12.53
CA PHE A 287 10.86 -10.71 12.87
C PHE A 287 10.52 -12.11 12.35
N MET A 288 9.86 -12.91 13.19
CA MET A 288 9.38 -14.24 12.82
C MET A 288 7.85 -14.30 12.80
N ILE A 289 7.32 -14.70 11.64
CA ILE A 289 5.91 -15.05 11.48
C ILE A 289 5.64 -16.39 12.15
N LYS A 290 4.54 -16.47 12.89
CA LYS A 290 4.08 -17.71 13.56
C LYS A 290 2.91 -18.30 12.80
N PRO A 291 2.81 -19.63 12.69
CA PRO A 291 1.66 -20.26 12.02
C PRO A 291 0.29 -19.95 12.66
N ASP A 292 0.28 -19.54 13.92
CA ASP A 292 -0.95 -19.16 14.65
C ASP A 292 -1.27 -17.66 14.55
N ASP A 293 -0.51 -16.92 13.76
CA ASP A 293 -0.84 -15.54 13.45
C ASP A 293 -2.13 -15.45 12.65
N VAL A 294 -2.78 -14.30 12.78
CA VAL A 294 -4.00 -13.96 12.06
C VAL A 294 -3.81 -12.58 11.46
N TYR A 295 -4.06 -12.46 10.18
CA TYR A 295 -3.93 -11.23 9.42
C TYR A 295 -5.29 -10.68 8.99
N LEU A 296 -5.48 -9.35 9.08
CA LEU A 296 -6.65 -8.67 8.52
C LEU A 296 -6.30 -8.09 7.15
N SER A 297 -6.84 -8.70 6.09
CA SER A 297 -6.67 -8.26 4.70
C SER A 297 -7.66 -7.16 4.36
N PHE A 298 -7.15 -5.94 4.13
CA PHE A 298 -7.94 -4.78 3.73
C PHE A 298 -7.23 -3.87 2.72
N LEU A 299 -5.90 -3.98 2.57
CA LEU A 299 -5.20 -3.34 1.47
C LEU A 299 -5.63 -3.99 0.15
N PRO A 300 -5.77 -3.24 -0.96
CA PRO A 300 -6.24 -3.83 -2.21
C PRO A 300 -5.36 -5.01 -2.67
N LEU A 301 -5.97 -6.18 -2.91
CA LEU A 301 -5.28 -7.36 -3.47
C LEU A 301 -4.72 -7.13 -4.88
N ALA A 302 -5.17 -6.08 -5.55
CA ALA A 302 -4.57 -5.61 -6.79
C ALA A 302 -3.22 -4.91 -6.59
N HIS A 303 -2.86 -4.53 -5.36
CA HIS A 303 -1.59 -3.88 -5.03
C HIS A 303 -0.52 -4.91 -4.69
N ILE A 304 0.70 -4.71 -5.23
CA ILE A 304 1.81 -5.66 -5.06
C ILE A 304 2.14 -5.93 -3.59
N MET A 305 2.05 -4.94 -2.70
CA MET A 305 2.33 -5.11 -1.27
C MET A 305 1.38 -6.13 -0.62
N GLU A 306 0.07 -6.04 -0.88
CA GLU A 306 -0.89 -7.01 -0.33
C GLU A 306 -0.69 -8.39 -0.94
N ARG A 307 -0.35 -8.48 -2.24
CA ARG A 307 -0.01 -9.74 -2.90
C ARG A 307 1.21 -10.41 -2.27
N LEU A 308 2.29 -9.65 -2.03
CA LEU A 308 3.48 -10.15 -1.34
C LEU A 308 3.12 -10.67 0.06
N ILE A 309 2.37 -9.88 0.83
CA ILE A 309 1.95 -10.24 2.20
C ILE A 309 1.13 -11.53 2.18
N ILE A 310 0.13 -11.64 1.31
CA ILE A 310 -0.71 -12.85 1.21
C ILE A 310 0.12 -14.07 0.79
N THR A 311 1.02 -13.92 -0.18
CA THR A 311 1.92 -15.01 -0.61
C THR A 311 2.80 -15.50 0.54
N LEU A 312 3.38 -14.56 1.28
CA LEU A 312 4.18 -14.82 2.48
C LEU A 312 3.36 -15.57 3.54
N LEU A 313 2.16 -15.06 3.88
CA LEU A 313 1.31 -15.61 4.93
C LEU A 313 0.80 -17.02 4.59
N ILE A 314 0.37 -17.25 3.34
CA ILE A 314 -0.01 -18.59 2.86
C ILE A 314 1.15 -19.57 3.01
N SER A 315 2.37 -19.19 2.62
CA SER A 315 3.57 -20.03 2.72
C SER A 315 3.97 -20.32 4.18
N HIS A 316 3.55 -19.46 5.12
CA HIS A 316 3.78 -19.63 6.56
C HIS A 316 2.65 -20.36 7.31
N GLY A 317 1.55 -20.68 6.64
CA GLY A 317 0.41 -21.36 7.25
C GLY A 317 -0.47 -20.44 8.11
N VAL A 318 -0.50 -19.14 7.82
CA VAL A 318 -1.20 -18.10 8.58
C VAL A 318 -2.62 -17.90 8.07
N ALA A 319 -3.55 -17.65 8.98
CA ALA A 319 -4.95 -17.37 8.68
C ALA A 319 -5.14 -15.90 8.22
N VAL A 320 -5.95 -15.71 7.18
CA VAL A 320 -6.28 -14.41 6.57
C VAL A 320 -7.78 -14.15 6.70
N GLY A 321 -8.18 -13.15 7.48
CA GLY A 321 -9.56 -12.68 7.56
C GLY A 321 -9.76 -11.43 6.70
N PHE A 322 -10.86 -11.38 5.97
CA PHE A 322 -11.17 -10.23 5.11
C PHE A 322 -12.00 -9.18 5.87
N TYR A 323 -11.72 -7.89 5.60
CA TYR A 323 -12.60 -6.84 6.06
C TYR A 323 -13.94 -6.86 5.27
N THR A 324 -14.96 -6.18 5.78
CA THR A 324 -16.31 -6.17 5.17
C THR A 324 -16.43 -5.37 3.87
N GLY A 325 -15.32 -4.81 3.36
CA GLY A 325 -15.32 -3.96 2.17
C GLY A 325 -15.70 -2.50 2.45
N ASN A 326 -15.99 -2.14 3.69
CA ASN A 326 -16.29 -0.78 4.12
C ASN A 326 -15.16 -0.24 5.01
N PRO A 327 -14.37 0.76 4.57
CA PRO A 327 -13.28 1.32 5.37
C PRO A 327 -13.73 1.93 6.71
N ARG A 328 -15.02 2.27 6.88
CA ARG A 328 -15.55 2.78 8.15
C ARG A 328 -15.73 1.68 9.19
N GLU A 329 -15.88 0.43 8.74
CA GLU A 329 -16.03 -0.75 9.60
C GLU A 329 -14.70 -1.41 9.97
N LEU A 330 -13.57 -0.91 9.48
CA LEU A 330 -12.25 -1.54 9.63
C LEU A 330 -11.88 -1.82 11.11
N VAL A 331 -12.21 -0.89 12.01
CA VAL A 331 -11.99 -1.06 13.45
C VAL A 331 -12.88 -2.16 14.01
N ASN A 332 -14.16 -2.22 13.59
CA ASN A 332 -15.10 -3.27 14.01
C ASN A 332 -14.68 -4.64 13.45
N ASP A 333 -14.15 -4.68 12.22
CA ASP A 333 -13.59 -5.88 11.61
C ASP A 333 -12.36 -6.38 12.39
N ALA A 334 -11.46 -5.47 12.76
CA ALA A 334 -10.29 -5.80 13.59
C ALA A 334 -10.69 -6.31 14.98
N GLN A 335 -11.70 -5.71 15.61
CA GLN A 335 -12.20 -6.17 16.91
C GLN A 335 -12.84 -7.58 16.84
N ALA A 336 -13.57 -7.86 15.75
CA ALA A 336 -14.19 -9.16 15.54
C ALA A 336 -13.15 -10.25 15.21
N LEU A 337 -12.16 -9.94 14.38
CA LEU A 337 -11.11 -10.88 13.95
C LEU A 337 -10.03 -11.09 15.01
N GLN A 338 -9.69 -10.05 15.77
CA GLN A 338 -8.57 -10.01 16.72
C GLN A 338 -7.23 -10.37 16.04
N PRO A 339 -6.82 -9.65 15.00
CA PRO A 339 -5.60 -9.97 14.26
C PRO A 339 -4.35 -9.85 15.14
N THR A 340 -3.32 -10.63 14.82
CA THR A 340 -1.98 -10.52 15.42
C THR A 340 -1.03 -9.73 14.56
N CYS A 341 -1.30 -9.67 13.25
CA CYS A 341 -0.53 -8.94 12.25
C CYS A 341 -1.42 -7.94 11.51
N LEU A 342 -0.91 -6.73 11.29
CA LEU A 342 -1.60 -5.67 10.55
C LEU A 342 -0.60 -4.95 9.64
N CYS A 343 -0.87 -4.92 8.33
CA CYS A 343 -0.11 -4.11 7.39
C CYS A 343 -0.99 -2.96 6.90
N GLY A 344 -0.44 -1.76 6.83
CA GLY A 344 -1.22 -0.60 6.45
C GLY A 344 -0.38 0.52 5.85
N VAL A 345 -1.04 1.43 5.14
CA VAL A 345 -0.42 2.68 4.70
C VAL A 345 -0.44 3.70 5.86
N PRO A 346 0.45 4.71 5.86
CA PRO A 346 0.57 5.69 6.96
C PRO A 346 -0.75 6.33 7.38
N ARG A 347 -1.63 6.61 6.44
CA ARG A 347 -2.94 7.23 6.70
C ARG A 347 -3.85 6.37 7.59
N ILE A 348 -3.72 5.06 7.55
CA ILE A 348 -4.48 4.16 8.44
C ILE A 348 -3.99 4.32 9.89
N PHE A 349 -2.68 4.31 10.08
CA PHE A 349 -2.07 4.51 11.42
C PHE A 349 -2.34 5.90 11.97
N GLN A 350 -2.32 6.92 11.11
CA GLN A 350 -2.72 8.28 11.49
C GLN A 350 -4.17 8.34 11.97
N ARG A 351 -5.11 7.70 11.28
CA ARG A 351 -6.52 7.63 11.72
C ARG A 351 -6.66 6.90 13.06
N ILE A 352 -5.92 5.82 13.28
CA ILE A 352 -5.90 5.11 14.57
C ILE A 352 -5.38 6.04 15.67
N TYR A 353 -4.29 6.76 15.41
CA TYR A 353 -3.73 7.78 16.30
C TYR A 353 -4.79 8.84 16.65
N GLU A 354 -5.46 9.43 15.66
CA GLU A 354 -6.49 10.45 15.85
C GLU A 354 -7.69 9.93 16.65
N GLU A 355 -8.16 8.72 16.38
CA GLU A 355 -9.27 8.10 17.13
C GLU A 355 -8.91 7.85 18.61
N ILE A 356 -7.67 7.42 18.88
CA ILE A 356 -7.19 7.27 20.27
C ILE A 356 -7.15 8.62 20.96
N HIS A 357 -6.56 9.64 20.32
CA HIS A 357 -6.49 11.00 20.91
C HIS A 357 -7.87 11.62 21.13
N LYS A 358 -8.80 11.42 20.21
CA LYS A 358 -10.20 11.83 20.36
C LYS A 358 -10.83 11.21 21.62
N LYS A 359 -10.62 9.91 21.86
CA LYS A 359 -11.11 9.24 23.07
C LYS A 359 -10.41 9.77 24.34
N ILE A 360 -9.12 10.07 24.28
CA ILE A 360 -8.39 10.70 25.39
C ILE A 360 -9.02 12.06 25.74
N ASN A 361 -9.28 12.90 24.73
CA ASN A 361 -9.85 14.24 24.94
C ASN A 361 -11.29 14.21 25.50
N GLN A 362 -12.01 13.09 25.34
CA GLN A 362 -13.34 12.88 25.93
C GLN A 362 -13.28 12.44 27.41
N CYS A 363 -12.11 12.06 27.93
CA CYS A 363 -11.92 11.69 29.33
C CYS A 363 -11.95 12.92 30.25
N SER A 364 -12.17 12.72 31.57
CA SER A 364 -12.05 13.78 32.55
C SER A 364 -10.62 14.36 32.60
N PRO A 365 -10.43 15.65 32.97
CA PRO A 365 -9.10 16.25 33.01
C PRO A 365 -8.09 15.48 33.88
N PHE A 366 -8.58 14.87 34.97
CA PHE A 366 -7.76 14.02 35.83
C PHE A 366 -7.27 12.76 35.08
N MET A 367 -8.16 12.09 34.35
CA MET A 367 -7.81 10.90 33.57
C MET A 367 -6.88 11.26 32.39
N GLN A 368 -7.09 12.40 31.73
CA GLN A 368 -6.19 12.88 30.69
C GLN A 368 -4.77 13.03 31.19
N ARG A 369 -4.58 13.65 32.40
CA ARG A 369 -3.25 13.79 33.02
C ARG A 369 -2.58 12.44 33.29
N ILE A 370 -3.34 11.45 33.75
CA ILE A 370 -2.82 10.09 33.99
C ILE A 370 -2.37 9.47 32.66
N ILE A 371 -3.20 9.56 31.60
CA ILE A 371 -2.90 9.01 30.28
C ILE A 371 -1.66 9.69 29.68
N HIS A 372 -1.58 11.03 29.72
CA HIS A 372 -0.41 11.76 29.21
C HIS A 372 0.88 11.36 29.93
N LYS A 373 0.83 11.22 31.27
CA LYS A 373 1.97 10.74 32.04
C LYS A 373 2.38 9.32 31.66
N ALA A 374 1.40 8.44 31.41
CA ALA A 374 1.66 7.07 30.98
C ALA A 374 2.35 7.03 29.58
N ILE A 375 1.88 7.86 28.65
CA ILE A 375 2.47 8.00 27.31
C ILE A 375 3.91 8.51 27.42
N GLU A 376 4.14 9.60 28.15
CA GLU A 376 5.45 10.22 28.35
C GLU A 376 6.46 9.22 28.92
N GLN A 377 6.10 8.52 30.00
CA GLN A 377 6.99 7.55 30.64
C GLN A 377 7.32 6.38 29.73
N LYS A 378 6.34 5.88 28.98
CA LYS A 378 6.55 4.76 28.07
C LYS A 378 7.35 5.16 26.85
N LEU A 379 7.17 6.37 26.30
CA LEU A 379 8.01 6.92 25.23
C LEU A 379 9.46 7.09 25.71
N THR A 380 9.67 7.63 26.90
CA THR A 380 11.01 7.80 27.48
C THR A 380 11.73 6.45 27.63
N GLU A 381 11.03 5.44 28.12
CA GLU A 381 11.59 4.09 28.25
C GLU A 381 11.87 3.44 26.88
N PHE A 382 10.95 3.62 25.92
CA PHE A 382 11.14 3.13 24.54
C PHE A 382 12.38 3.76 23.89
N HIS A 383 12.53 5.07 23.93
CA HIS A 383 13.70 5.76 23.34
C HIS A 383 15.02 5.36 24.03
N LYS A 384 14.96 5.02 25.33
CA LYS A 384 16.14 4.62 26.08
C LYS A 384 16.56 3.16 25.83
N SER A 385 15.61 2.25 25.71
CA SER A 385 15.87 0.81 25.78
C SER A 385 15.26 0.00 24.63
N GLY A 386 14.44 0.60 23.76
CA GLY A 386 13.65 -0.10 22.76
C GLY A 386 12.44 -0.86 23.34
N ASN A 387 12.24 -0.82 24.66
CA ASN A 387 11.17 -1.58 25.31
C ASN A 387 9.80 -0.94 25.09
N VAL A 388 8.92 -1.63 24.40
CA VAL A 388 7.52 -1.22 24.13
C VAL A 388 6.53 -1.66 25.22
N HIS A 389 6.98 -2.38 26.27
CA HIS A 389 6.16 -2.86 27.36
C HIS A 389 6.41 -2.10 28.65
N HIS A 390 5.35 -1.88 29.44
CA HIS A 390 5.45 -1.28 30.77
C HIS A 390 4.47 -1.94 31.72
N ALA A 391 4.97 -2.72 32.69
CA ALA A 391 4.19 -3.60 33.55
C ALA A 391 2.98 -2.92 34.25
N PHE A 392 3.14 -1.66 34.67
CA PHE A 392 2.08 -0.90 35.33
C PHE A 392 1.11 -0.24 34.32
N TRP A 393 1.65 0.55 33.36
CA TRP A 393 0.82 1.33 32.45
C TRP A 393 0.09 0.50 31.42
N ASP A 394 0.65 -0.63 31.01
CA ASP A 394 0.00 -1.55 30.07
C ASP A 394 -1.35 -2.04 30.60
N ASN A 395 -1.44 -2.31 31.88
CA ASN A 395 -2.67 -2.80 32.50
C ASN A 395 -3.72 -1.70 32.73
N ILE A 396 -3.29 -0.46 33.04
CA ILE A 396 -4.21 0.61 33.42
C ILE A 396 -4.67 1.43 32.19
N VAL A 397 -3.77 1.69 31.23
CA VAL A 397 -4.00 2.59 30.09
C VAL A 397 -3.97 1.83 28.77
N PHE A 398 -2.84 1.17 28.45
CA PHE A 398 -2.59 0.70 27.08
C PHE A 398 -3.40 -0.55 26.69
N ASN A 399 -3.91 -1.35 27.63
CA ASN A 399 -4.87 -2.43 27.32
C ASN A 399 -6.13 -1.88 26.62
N LYS A 400 -6.57 -0.67 26.95
CA LYS A 400 -7.72 -0.03 26.30
C LYS A 400 -7.38 0.42 24.88
N PHE A 401 -6.14 0.87 24.64
CA PHE A 401 -5.67 1.22 23.30
C PHE A 401 -5.54 -0.03 22.43
N ARG A 402 -4.92 -1.09 22.95
CA ARG A 402 -4.83 -2.39 22.23
C ARG A 402 -6.19 -2.95 21.84
N ALA A 403 -7.20 -2.82 22.70
CA ALA A 403 -8.57 -3.28 22.43
C ALA A 403 -9.21 -2.61 21.20
N VAL A 404 -8.72 -1.44 20.76
CA VAL A 404 -9.22 -0.76 19.54
C VAL A 404 -9.03 -1.65 18.30
N LEU A 405 -7.97 -2.45 18.26
CA LEU A 405 -7.67 -3.39 17.17
C LEU A 405 -7.78 -4.87 17.61
N GLY A 406 -8.62 -5.17 18.61
CA GLY A 406 -8.88 -6.54 19.06
C GLY A 406 -7.89 -7.08 20.10
N GLY A 407 -6.88 -6.31 20.52
CA GLY A 407 -6.03 -6.61 21.68
C GLY A 407 -4.87 -7.60 21.47
N LYS A 408 -4.74 -8.19 20.27
CA LYS A 408 -3.75 -9.26 19.99
C LYS A 408 -2.62 -8.86 19.02
N ILE A 409 -2.61 -7.62 18.55
CA ILE A 409 -1.56 -7.15 17.62
C ILE A 409 -0.18 -7.31 18.27
N ARG A 410 0.73 -8.01 17.57
CA ARG A 410 2.15 -8.16 17.94
C ARG A 410 3.11 -7.63 16.87
N PHE A 411 2.61 -7.45 15.64
CA PHE A 411 3.37 -6.98 14.49
C PHE A 411 2.56 -6.04 13.62
N MET A 412 3.17 -4.95 13.22
CA MET A 412 2.64 -4.02 12.23
C MET A 412 3.71 -3.70 11.19
N LEU A 413 3.27 -3.46 9.96
CA LEU A 413 4.10 -2.99 8.85
C LEU A 413 3.46 -1.76 8.24
N THR A 414 4.24 -0.71 8.02
CA THR A 414 3.83 0.46 7.24
C THR A 414 4.74 0.67 6.05
N GLY A 415 4.19 1.16 4.95
CA GLY A 415 4.94 1.42 3.73
C GLY A 415 4.14 2.24 2.73
N SER A 416 4.67 2.35 1.52
CA SER A 416 4.08 3.12 0.41
C SER A 416 4.15 4.64 0.55
N ALA A 417 4.32 5.22 1.72
CA ALA A 417 4.53 6.66 1.95
C ALA A 417 5.27 6.87 3.27
N PRO A 418 5.95 8.00 3.47
CA PRO A 418 6.56 8.33 4.76
C PRO A 418 5.52 8.51 5.87
N MET A 419 5.89 8.12 7.09
CA MET A 419 5.09 8.36 8.29
C MET A 419 5.89 9.21 9.29
N SER A 420 5.19 10.07 10.05
CA SER A 420 5.83 10.86 11.10
C SER A 420 6.37 9.97 12.21
N THR A 421 7.59 10.24 12.66
CA THR A 421 8.25 9.52 13.77
C THR A 421 7.40 9.49 15.04
N ASP A 422 6.77 10.61 15.39
CA ASP A 422 5.92 10.70 16.58
C ASP A 422 4.72 9.74 16.52
N ILE A 423 4.14 9.57 15.31
CA ILE A 423 3.05 8.61 15.11
C ILE A 423 3.58 7.17 15.16
N VAL A 424 4.74 6.90 14.54
CA VAL A 424 5.39 5.58 14.60
C VAL A 424 5.62 5.18 16.06
N ASP A 425 6.28 6.04 16.85
CA ASP A 425 6.61 5.79 18.24
C ASP A 425 5.36 5.64 19.10
N PHE A 426 4.38 6.53 18.90
CA PHE A 426 3.09 6.43 19.61
C PHE A 426 2.38 5.10 19.33
N ILE A 427 2.34 4.65 18.09
CA ILE A 427 1.73 3.37 17.72
C ILE A 427 2.49 2.20 18.34
N LYS A 428 3.83 2.19 18.25
CA LYS A 428 4.67 1.17 18.90
C LYS A 428 4.33 1.01 20.38
N ILE A 429 4.34 2.10 21.13
CA ILE A 429 4.06 2.06 22.57
C ILE A 429 2.59 1.80 22.89
N SER A 430 1.64 2.30 22.10
CA SER A 430 0.20 2.16 22.33
C SER A 430 -0.26 0.73 22.21
N PHE A 431 0.28 0.00 21.23
CA PHE A 431 -0.07 -1.41 20.99
C PHE A 431 0.93 -2.37 21.63
N SER A 432 2.02 -1.88 22.23
CA SER A 432 3.12 -2.72 22.76
C SER A 432 3.59 -3.73 21.71
N SER A 433 3.77 -3.26 20.47
CA SER A 433 4.01 -4.11 19.32
C SER A 433 5.17 -3.58 18.47
N ILE A 434 5.73 -4.46 17.67
CA ILE A 434 6.68 -4.12 16.63
C ILE A 434 5.92 -3.37 15.53
N LEU A 435 6.50 -2.26 15.05
CA LEU A 435 6.08 -1.58 13.83
C LEU A 435 7.32 -1.37 12.96
N ILE A 436 7.32 -2.00 11.79
CA ILE A 436 8.39 -1.91 10.79
C ILE A 436 7.98 -0.90 9.73
N GLU A 437 8.92 -0.03 9.38
CA GLU A 437 8.79 0.88 8.24
C GLU A 437 9.47 0.24 7.02
N GLY A 438 8.76 0.22 5.88
CA GLY A 438 9.26 -0.39 4.65
C GLY A 438 9.11 0.51 3.44
N TYR A 439 10.00 0.29 2.45
CA TYR A 439 10.00 0.98 1.18
C TYR A 439 10.15 -0.02 0.04
N GLY A 440 9.44 0.23 -1.04
CA GLY A 440 9.50 -0.52 -2.28
C GLY A 440 8.50 0.00 -3.31
N GLN A 441 8.60 -0.55 -4.50
CA GLN A 441 7.78 -0.23 -5.67
C GLN A 441 7.15 -1.50 -6.23
N THR A 442 6.29 -1.37 -7.23
CA THR A 442 5.76 -2.54 -7.94
C THR A 442 6.84 -3.27 -8.71
N GLU A 443 7.79 -2.51 -9.24
CA GLU A 443 8.90 -2.95 -10.08
C GLU A 443 9.95 -3.81 -9.33
N ASP A 444 9.89 -3.83 -8.01
CA ASP A 444 10.76 -4.65 -7.12
C ASP A 444 10.00 -5.56 -6.17
N CYS A 445 8.76 -5.88 -6.50
CA CYS A 445 7.89 -6.76 -5.72
C CYS A 445 7.55 -6.22 -4.31
N ALA A 446 7.49 -4.89 -4.13
CA ALA A 446 7.03 -4.15 -2.95
C ALA A 446 8.02 -3.98 -1.80
N GLY A 447 9.13 -4.68 -1.73
CA GLY A 447 9.99 -4.62 -0.55
C GLY A 447 11.47 -4.52 -0.89
N MET A 448 12.05 -3.35 -0.80
CA MET A 448 13.50 -3.14 -0.96
C MET A 448 14.22 -2.97 0.35
N LEU A 449 13.65 -2.12 1.21
CA LEU A 449 14.26 -1.69 2.46
C LEU A 449 13.26 -1.90 3.60
N LEU A 450 13.71 -2.46 4.71
CA LEU A 450 12.91 -2.60 5.93
C LEU A 450 13.74 -2.21 7.17
N SER A 451 13.09 -1.54 8.14
CA SER A 451 13.67 -1.34 9.46
C SER A 451 13.71 -2.64 10.27
N HIS A 452 14.53 -2.72 11.29
CA HIS A 452 14.68 -3.91 12.14
C HIS A 452 13.67 -3.88 13.30
N CYS A 453 13.21 -5.06 13.73
CA CYS A 453 12.20 -5.18 14.77
C CYS A 453 12.68 -4.70 16.16
N GLU A 454 13.97 -4.67 16.42
CA GLU A 454 14.59 -4.21 17.67
C GLU A 454 15.03 -2.74 17.61
N ASP A 455 14.83 -2.05 16.47
CA ASP A 455 15.24 -0.66 16.36
C ASP A 455 14.28 0.29 17.09
N ASN A 456 14.87 1.09 17.98
CA ASN A 456 14.16 2.13 18.72
C ASN A 456 14.27 3.53 18.10
N VAL A 457 14.94 3.65 16.96
CA VAL A 457 14.99 4.87 16.17
C VAL A 457 14.01 4.75 15.03
N SER A 458 13.10 5.70 14.92
CA SER A 458 12.09 5.77 13.87
C SER A 458 12.45 6.83 12.81
N GLY A 459 11.83 6.72 11.60
CA GLY A 459 12.00 7.72 10.53
C GLY A 459 13.09 7.39 9.53
N HIS A 460 13.52 6.15 9.48
CA HIS A 460 14.32 5.56 8.40
C HIS A 460 13.75 4.20 7.99
N LEU A 461 14.21 3.70 6.86
CA LEU A 461 13.70 2.48 6.22
C LEU A 461 14.58 1.26 6.42
N GLY A 462 15.57 1.36 7.33
CA GLY A 462 16.54 0.29 7.51
C GLY A 462 17.46 0.11 6.31
N GLY A 463 17.63 -1.11 5.83
CA GLY A 463 18.57 -1.44 4.76
C GLY A 463 18.05 -2.51 3.79
N PRO A 464 18.88 -2.88 2.79
CA PRO A 464 18.54 -3.90 1.81
C PRO A 464 18.23 -5.26 2.46
N GLY A 465 17.27 -5.98 1.86
CA GLY A 465 16.95 -7.35 2.23
C GLY A 465 18.02 -8.36 1.77
N PHE A 466 17.68 -9.65 1.82
CA PHE A 466 18.61 -10.72 1.40
C PHE A 466 18.64 -10.94 -0.12
N ALA A 467 17.64 -10.46 -0.84
CA ALA A 467 17.46 -10.69 -2.27
C ALA A 467 17.74 -9.45 -3.12
N ASN A 468 18.20 -8.36 -2.52
CA ASN A 468 18.49 -7.12 -3.23
C ASN A 468 19.79 -6.47 -2.73
N GLU A 469 20.32 -5.57 -3.55
CA GLU A 469 21.42 -4.67 -3.26
C GLU A 469 21.09 -3.29 -3.82
N MET A 470 21.67 -2.26 -3.26
CA MET A 470 21.41 -0.89 -3.69
C MET A 470 22.69 -0.06 -3.84
N LYS A 471 22.57 1.03 -4.59
CA LYS A 471 23.52 2.14 -4.61
C LYS A 471 22.77 3.45 -4.73
N LEU A 472 23.43 4.55 -4.42
CA LEU A 472 22.95 5.89 -4.75
C LEU A 472 23.74 6.44 -5.93
N ILE A 473 23.05 7.02 -6.90
CA ILE A 473 23.61 7.74 -8.04
C ILE A 473 23.40 9.23 -7.82
N ASP A 474 24.45 10.02 -8.07
CA ASP A 474 24.42 11.47 -7.94
C ASP A 474 23.29 12.08 -8.76
N VAL A 475 22.62 13.08 -8.19
CA VAL A 475 21.62 13.92 -8.87
C VAL A 475 22.08 15.40 -8.76
N PRO A 476 23.13 15.80 -9.55
CA PRO A 476 23.78 17.09 -9.38
C PRO A 476 22.83 18.28 -9.58
N ASP A 477 21.86 18.14 -10.47
CA ASP A 477 20.84 19.16 -10.72
C ASP A 477 19.98 19.47 -9.49
N LEU A 478 19.91 18.53 -8.52
CA LEU A 478 19.20 18.70 -7.25
C LEU A 478 20.18 18.94 -6.08
N GLY A 479 21.49 19.00 -6.34
CA GLY A 479 22.50 19.19 -5.32
C GLY A 479 22.70 17.98 -4.39
N TYR A 480 22.39 16.77 -4.84
CA TYR A 480 22.58 15.52 -4.08
C TYR A 480 23.72 14.69 -4.67
N THR A 481 24.71 14.39 -3.84
CA THR A 481 25.89 13.63 -4.27
C THR A 481 26.25 12.51 -3.30
N SER A 482 26.93 11.50 -3.84
CA SER A 482 27.48 10.37 -3.08
C SER A 482 28.59 10.75 -2.08
N THR A 483 29.06 12.00 -2.12
CA THR A 483 30.07 12.56 -1.23
C THR A 483 29.53 13.60 -0.26
N ASP A 484 28.22 13.74 -0.16
CA ASP A 484 27.59 14.70 0.74
C ASP A 484 27.91 14.42 2.19
N VAL A 485 28.08 15.50 2.95
CA VAL A 485 28.41 15.49 4.37
C VAL A 485 27.31 16.20 5.15
N ASN A 486 26.92 15.66 6.27
CA ASN A 486 26.00 16.34 7.19
C ASN A 486 26.70 17.60 7.75
N VAL A 487 26.11 18.78 7.53
CA VAL A 487 26.74 20.08 7.84
C VAL A 487 26.96 20.28 9.34
N ASP A 488 26.07 19.70 10.17
CA ASP A 488 26.08 19.90 11.62
C ASP A 488 27.06 18.95 12.32
N THR A 489 27.20 17.73 11.79
CA THR A 489 28.01 16.67 12.43
C THR A 489 29.35 16.41 11.74
N GLY A 490 29.51 16.85 10.49
CA GLY A 490 30.67 16.53 9.66
C GLY A 490 30.75 15.05 9.21
N VAL A 491 29.69 14.27 9.44
CA VAL A 491 29.62 12.85 9.07
C VAL A 491 29.26 12.72 7.60
N LEU A 492 29.90 11.80 6.88
CA LEU A 492 29.54 11.48 5.50
C LEU A 492 28.12 10.91 5.48
N GLU A 493 27.24 11.54 4.74
CA GLU A 493 25.86 11.11 4.53
C GLU A 493 25.52 11.17 3.04
N PRO A 494 25.93 10.16 2.25
CA PRO A 494 25.72 10.12 0.82
C PRO A 494 24.26 10.31 0.46
N ARG A 495 23.98 11.14 -0.55
CA ARG A 495 22.64 11.39 -1.11
C ARG A 495 22.64 11.14 -2.61
N GLY A 496 21.51 10.69 -3.14
CA GLY A 496 21.36 10.44 -4.57
C GLY A 496 20.11 9.65 -4.92
N GLU A 497 19.92 9.38 -6.19
CA GLU A 497 18.85 8.47 -6.65
C GLU A 497 19.14 7.05 -6.17
N ILE A 498 18.13 6.44 -5.56
CA ILE A 498 18.20 5.03 -5.16
C ILE A 498 18.11 4.15 -6.39
N CYS A 499 19.13 3.32 -6.62
CA CYS A 499 19.11 2.27 -7.63
C CYS A 499 19.20 0.91 -6.97
N ILE A 500 18.37 -0.04 -7.42
CA ILE A 500 18.22 -1.38 -6.84
C ILE A 500 18.53 -2.45 -7.89
N ARG A 501 19.19 -3.53 -7.45
CA ARG A 501 19.43 -4.70 -8.30
C ARG A 501 19.21 -5.99 -7.51
N GLY A 502 18.65 -7.00 -8.16
CA GLY A 502 18.45 -8.31 -7.53
C GLY A 502 17.41 -9.18 -8.22
N PRO A 503 17.25 -10.42 -7.76
CA PRO A 503 16.24 -11.34 -8.30
C PRO A 503 14.79 -10.92 -8.02
N VAL A 504 14.56 -9.90 -7.21
CA VAL A 504 13.25 -9.34 -6.87
C VAL A 504 12.66 -8.45 -7.95
N LEU A 505 13.47 -8.06 -8.96
CA LEU A 505 13.02 -7.13 -9.99
C LEU A 505 11.99 -7.76 -10.94
N PHE A 506 11.07 -6.92 -11.38
CA PHE A 506 10.06 -7.27 -12.38
C PHE A 506 10.69 -7.63 -13.75
N SER A 507 9.89 -8.29 -14.60
CA SER A 507 10.33 -8.68 -15.95
C SER A 507 10.06 -7.60 -17.01
N GLY A 508 9.94 -6.34 -16.60
CA GLY A 508 9.60 -5.20 -17.46
C GLY A 508 8.11 -4.93 -17.55
N TYR A 509 7.75 -3.89 -18.30
CA TYR A 509 6.36 -3.50 -18.54
C TYR A 509 5.79 -4.20 -19.77
N LEU A 510 4.53 -4.64 -19.71
CA LEU A 510 3.83 -5.28 -20.80
C LEU A 510 3.80 -4.39 -22.04
N SER A 511 4.28 -4.87 -23.17
CA SER A 511 4.34 -4.17 -24.46
C SER A 511 4.93 -2.76 -24.40
N ASN A 512 5.84 -2.49 -23.46
CA ASN A 512 6.46 -1.16 -23.29
C ASN A 512 7.96 -1.30 -23.03
N ILE A 513 8.70 -1.58 -24.09
CA ILE A 513 10.15 -1.79 -24.06
C ILE A 513 10.88 -0.49 -23.68
N GLU A 514 10.40 0.66 -24.16
CA GLU A 514 11.03 1.96 -23.89
C GLU A 514 10.99 2.28 -22.38
N SER A 515 9.80 2.24 -21.79
CA SER A 515 9.69 2.45 -20.34
C SER A 515 10.42 1.38 -19.51
N THR A 516 10.59 0.17 -20.03
CA THR A 516 11.37 -0.87 -19.36
C THR A 516 12.86 -0.52 -19.36
N LYS A 517 13.40 -0.04 -20.49
CA LYS A 517 14.80 0.41 -20.61
C LYS A 517 15.07 1.69 -19.82
N GLU A 518 14.08 2.57 -19.68
CA GLU A 518 14.19 3.74 -18.80
C GLU A 518 14.23 3.34 -17.31
N ALA A 519 13.53 2.26 -16.94
CA ALA A 519 13.44 1.81 -15.57
C ALA A 519 14.64 0.92 -15.16
N ILE A 520 15.12 0.04 -16.05
CA ILE A 520 16.27 -0.86 -15.79
C ILE A 520 17.35 -0.55 -16.79
N ASP A 521 18.54 -0.19 -16.27
CA ASP A 521 19.72 0.07 -17.09
C ASP A 521 20.38 -1.22 -17.62
N ASP A 522 21.40 -1.07 -18.48
CA ASP A 522 22.13 -2.19 -19.11
C ASP A 522 22.91 -3.04 -18.08
N ASP A 523 23.23 -2.51 -16.89
CA ASP A 523 23.88 -3.21 -15.77
C ASP A 523 22.86 -3.92 -14.85
N GLY A 524 21.55 -3.82 -15.16
CA GLY A 524 20.45 -4.43 -14.44
C GLY A 524 20.04 -3.68 -13.17
N TRP A 525 20.36 -2.40 -13.05
CA TRP A 525 19.88 -1.55 -11.96
C TRP A 525 18.54 -0.92 -12.29
N LEU A 526 17.57 -1.11 -11.38
CA LEU A 526 16.30 -0.39 -11.39
C LEU A 526 16.52 1.04 -10.86
N HIS A 527 16.25 2.02 -11.69
CA HIS A 527 16.18 3.44 -11.34
C HIS A 527 14.83 3.74 -10.70
N THR A 528 14.81 3.99 -9.39
CA THR A 528 13.55 4.13 -8.65
C THR A 528 12.88 5.49 -8.87
N GLY A 529 13.66 6.50 -9.27
CA GLY A 529 13.22 7.89 -9.32
C GLY A 529 13.01 8.51 -7.94
N ASP A 530 13.40 7.83 -6.86
CA ASP A 530 13.31 8.31 -5.48
C ASP A 530 14.73 8.67 -4.99
N VAL A 531 14.88 9.84 -4.34
CA VAL A 531 16.15 10.28 -3.73
C VAL A 531 16.22 9.80 -2.29
N GLY A 532 17.34 9.16 -1.95
CA GLY A 532 17.64 8.69 -0.61
C GLY A 532 18.90 9.29 -0.02
N ILE A 533 19.07 9.06 1.27
CA ILE A 533 20.27 9.34 2.05
C ILE A 533 20.69 8.09 2.83
N VAL A 534 21.97 7.79 2.88
CA VAL A 534 22.52 6.74 3.73
C VAL A 534 23.05 7.37 5.02
N LEU A 535 22.46 6.97 6.13
CA LEU A 535 22.82 7.43 7.48
C LEU A 535 24.00 6.59 8.00
N THR A 536 25.23 6.97 7.65
CA THR A 536 26.41 6.19 8.01
C THR A 536 26.66 6.15 9.52
N GLY A 537 26.22 7.18 10.25
CA GLY A 537 26.23 7.21 11.71
C GLY A 537 25.18 6.30 12.36
N HIS A 538 24.27 5.70 11.58
CA HIS A 538 23.22 4.79 12.06
C HIS A 538 23.24 3.48 11.27
N GLY A 539 24.35 2.76 11.30
CA GLY A 539 24.50 1.43 10.69
C GLY A 539 24.24 1.37 9.18
N ASN A 540 24.43 2.47 8.47
CA ASN A 540 24.10 2.63 7.05
C ASN A 540 22.59 2.44 6.74
N ALA A 541 21.73 2.86 7.65
CA ALA A 541 20.29 2.92 7.39
C ALA A 541 19.98 3.90 6.26
N VAL A 542 18.90 3.64 5.51
CA VAL A 542 18.47 4.47 4.39
C VAL A 542 17.22 5.25 4.76
N LYS A 543 17.14 6.50 4.32
CA LYS A 543 15.96 7.37 4.45
C LYS A 543 15.63 7.99 3.11
N ILE A 544 14.33 8.04 2.75
CA ILE A 544 13.86 8.74 1.54
C ILE A 544 13.81 10.24 1.83
N ILE A 545 14.26 11.03 0.85
CA ILE A 545 14.16 12.49 0.87
C ILE A 545 12.90 12.92 0.13
N ASP A 546 12.79 12.58 -1.17
CA ASP A 546 11.62 12.81 -2.05
C ASP A 546 11.81 12.10 -3.40
N ARG A 547 10.85 12.29 -4.31
CA ARG A 547 10.98 11.84 -5.69
C ARG A 547 11.68 12.87 -6.56
N VAL A 548 12.61 12.43 -7.41
CA VAL A 548 13.30 13.30 -8.39
C VAL A 548 12.30 14.15 -9.17
N LYS A 549 11.22 13.55 -9.69
CA LYS A 549 10.19 14.22 -10.50
C LYS A 549 9.24 15.12 -9.70
N ASN A 550 9.17 15.01 -8.38
CA ASN A 550 8.33 15.84 -7.52
C ASN A 550 9.05 17.07 -7.02
N ILE A 551 10.37 16.96 -6.86
CA ILE A 551 11.21 18.10 -6.45
C ILE A 551 11.18 19.15 -7.56
N PHE A 552 10.88 20.37 -7.20
CA PHE A 552 10.86 21.49 -8.13
C PHE A 552 11.79 22.61 -7.65
N LYS A 553 12.31 23.36 -8.60
CA LYS A 553 13.18 24.51 -8.36
C LYS A 553 12.36 25.80 -8.39
N LEU A 554 12.56 26.68 -7.43
CA LEU A 554 11.97 28.01 -7.43
C LEU A 554 12.84 28.99 -8.24
N SER A 555 12.30 30.14 -8.57
CA SER A 555 12.98 31.14 -9.43
C SER A 555 14.30 31.65 -8.86
N GLN A 556 14.47 31.64 -7.54
CA GLN A 556 15.72 32.01 -6.87
C GLN A 556 16.75 30.88 -6.77
N GLY A 557 16.47 29.72 -7.35
CA GLY A 557 17.39 28.60 -7.40
C GLY A 557 17.23 27.56 -6.28
N GLU A 558 16.34 27.78 -5.32
CA GLU A 558 16.08 26.86 -4.21
C GLU A 558 15.25 25.67 -4.65
N TYR A 559 15.59 24.47 -4.17
CA TYR A 559 14.85 23.23 -4.42
C TYR A 559 13.92 22.91 -3.27
N VAL A 560 12.69 22.55 -3.62
CA VAL A 560 11.65 22.17 -2.65
C VAL A 560 11.27 20.71 -2.85
N ALA A 561 11.31 19.94 -1.77
CA ALA A 561 10.84 18.56 -1.67
C ALA A 561 9.41 18.56 -1.07
N PRO A 562 8.35 18.60 -1.90
CA PRO A 562 7.01 18.89 -1.41
C PRO A 562 6.43 17.78 -0.52
N GLU A 563 6.72 16.51 -0.78
CA GLU A 563 6.20 15.40 0.03
C GLU A 563 6.72 15.46 1.47
N LYS A 564 7.97 15.88 1.67
CA LYS A 564 8.53 16.12 3.01
C LYS A 564 7.72 17.14 3.80
N LEU A 565 7.38 18.26 3.15
CA LEU A 565 6.64 19.35 3.78
C LEU A 565 5.18 18.94 4.04
N GLU A 566 4.54 18.31 3.07
CA GLU A 566 3.16 17.80 3.17
C GLU A 566 2.99 16.84 4.35
N ASN A 567 3.94 15.91 4.53
CA ASN A 567 3.92 14.94 5.64
C ASN A 567 4.05 15.60 7.02
N VAL A 568 4.68 16.75 7.13
CA VAL A 568 4.72 17.54 8.37
C VAL A 568 3.41 18.30 8.54
N LEU A 569 2.93 18.95 7.49
CA LEU A 569 1.76 19.84 7.53
C LEU A 569 0.45 19.13 7.84
N VAL A 570 0.29 17.85 7.51
CA VAL A 570 -0.91 17.08 7.89
C VAL A 570 -1.08 16.93 9.41
N LYS A 571 -0.04 17.22 10.21
CA LYS A 571 -0.12 17.26 11.67
C LYS A 571 -0.74 18.56 12.21
N ASN A 572 -0.80 19.61 11.39
CA ASN A 572 -1.38 20.87 11.78
C ASN A 572 -2.87 20.72 12.07
N LYS A 573 -3.36 21.42 13.10
CA LYS A 573 -4.76 21.33 13.55
C LYS A 573 -5.81 21.72 12.50
N TYR A 574 -5.44 22.50 11.48
CA TYR A 574 -6.33 22.92 10.41
C TYR A 574 -6.25 22.02 9.16
N VAL A 575 -5.23 21.16 9.03
CA VAL A 575 -4.92 20.46 7.78
C VAL A 575 -5.37 19.01 7.84
N GLU A 576 -6.36 18.62 7.02
CA GLU A 576 -6.77 17.22 6.83
C GLU A 576 -6.05 16.58 5.65
N GLN A 577 -5.97 17.30 4.52
CA GLN A 577 -5.17 16.90 3.36
C GLN A 577 -4.49 18.15 2.82
N VAL A 578 -3.31 17.98 2.22
CA VAL A 578 -2.51 19.07 1.69
C VAL A 578 -1.81 18.65 0.41
N TRP A 579 -1.72 19.56 -0.52
CA TRP A 579 -0.91 19.46 -1.72
C TRP A 579 -0.17 20.77 -1.94
N ILE A 580 1.15 20.68 -2.00
CA ILE A 580 2.05 21.82 -2.23
C ILE A 580 2.41 21.90 -3.70
N TYR A 581 2.37 23.12 -4.23
CA TYR A 581 2.80 23.46 -5.59
C TYR A 581 3.81 24.61 -5.60
N GLY A 582 4.79 24.47 -6.46
CA GLY A 582 5.76 25.50 -6.83
C GLY A 582 6.15 25.37 -8.29
N ASP A 583 6.71 26.43 -8.82
CA ASP A 583 7.09 26.57 -10.23
C ASP A 583 8.41 27.33 -10.35
N SER A 584 9.22 27.01 -11.35
CA SER A 584 10.51 27.65 -11.59
C SER A 584 10.43 29.14 -11.96
N LEU A 585 9.26 29.62 -12.28
CA LEU A 585 8.99 31.03 -12.54
C LEU A 585 8.51 31.79 -11.29
N GLN A 586 8.27 31.07 -10.17
CA GLN A 586 7.72 31.62 -8.93
C GLN A 586 8.75 31.60 -7.82
N SER A 587 8.73 32.62 -6.96
CA SER A 587 9.69 32.77 -5.86
C SER A 587 9.19 32.17 -4.53
N TYR A 588 7.96 31.64 -4.49
CA TYR A 588 7.35 31.06 -3.30
C TYR A 588 6.43 29.89 -3.65
N ILE A 589 6.13 29.08 -2.65
CA ILE A 589 5.21 27.95 -2.78
C ILE A 589 3.79 28.33 -2.36
N VAL A 590 2.83 27.67 -2.99
CA VAL A 590 1.40 27.76 -2.69
C VAL A 590 0.86 26.38 -2.31
N SER A 591 -0.31 26.34 -1.67
CA SER A 591 -0.90 25.06 -1.27
C SER A 591 -2.41 25.02 -1.47
N VAL A 592 -2.90 23.83 -1.82
CA VAL A 592 -4.31 23.46 -1.73
C VAL A 592 -4.48 22.61 -0.47
N ILE A 593 -5.37 23.04 0.40
CA ILE A 593 -5.63 22.39 1.68
C ILE A 593 -7.09 21.96 1.74
N VAL A 594 -7.33 20.72 2.14
CA VAL A 594 -8.64 20.29 2.65
C VAL A 594 -8.64 20.54 4.16
N PRO A 595 -9.45 21.51 4.66
CA PRO A 595 -9.39 21.90 6.06
C PRO A 595 -10.04 20.87 6.99
N ARG A 596 -9.54 20.75 8.21
CA ARG A 596 -10.24 20.03 9.29
C ARG A 596 -11.47 20.81 9.71
N THR A 597 -12.62 20.25 9.39
CA THR A 597 -13.95 20.85 9.63
C THR A 597 -14.11 21.37 11.04
N GLN A 598 -13.73 20.59 12.07
CA GLN A 598 -13.92 20.93 13.46
C GLN A 598 -13.14 22.20 13.87
N SER A 599 -11.87 22.29 13.48
CA SER A 599 -11.02 23.45 13.80
C SER A 599 -11.54 24.74 13.13
N CYS A 600 -12.05 24.61 11.90
CA CYS A 600 -12.66 25.76 11.20
C CYS A 600 -13.95 26.23 11.88
N VAL A 601 -14.80 25.31 12.33
CA VAL A 601 -16.04 25.63 13.09
C VAL A 601 -15.67 26.33 14.40
N GLU A 602 -14.71 25.83 15.13
CA GLU A 602 -14.25 26.44 16.39
C GLU A 602 -13.76 27.87 16.17
N PHE A 603 -12.90 28.09 15.17
CA PHE A 603 -12.41 29.43 14.86
C PHE A 603 -13.53 30.40 14.46
N LEU A 604 -14.40 30.00 13.52
CA LEU A 604 -15.48 30.87 13.03
C LEU A 604 -16.46 31.25 14.16
N LYS A 605 -16.73 30.35 15.09
CA LYS A 605 -17.54 30.65 16.29
C LYS A 605 -16.89 31.70 17.17
N THR A 606 -15.56 31.74 17.31
CA THR A 606 -14.87 32.81 18.04
C THR A 606 -15.06 34.18 17.40
N LYS A 607 -15.42 34.23 16.10
CA LYS A 607 -15.73 35.44 15.34
C LYS A 607 -17.22 35.79 15.35
N GLY A 608 -18.04 35.07 16.14
CA GLY A 608 -19.47 35.28 16.23
C GLY A 608 -20.28 34.77 15.03
N ILE A 609 -19.67 33.94 14.19
CA ILE A 609 -20.34 33.34 13.02
C ILE A 609 -21.08 32.07 13.48
N ASP A 610 -22.36 31.99 13.20
CA ASP A 610 -23.16 30.78 13.48
C ASP A 610 -22.88 29.72 12.42
N VAL A 611 -22.03 28.78 12.77
CA VAL A 611 -21.52 27.73 11.87
C VAL A 611 -21.44 26.38 12.57
N ASN A 612 -21.68 25.32 11.80
CA ASN A 612 -21.56 23.93 12.22
C ASN A 612 -20.87 23.10 11.13
N SER A 613 -20.69 21.80 11.39
CA SER A 613 -19.98 20.90 10.47
C SER A 613 -20.68 20.70 9.11
N SER A 614 -21.97 21.01 8.99
CA SER A 614 -22.71 20.82 7.73
C SER A 614 -22.60 22.03 6.79
N ASN A 615 -22.39 23.24 7.32
CA ASN A 615 -22.34 24.48 6.50
C ASN A 615 -20.97 25.17 6.49
N VAL A 616 -19.97 24.69 7.25
CA VAL A 616 -18.64 25.32 7.33
C VAL A 616 -17.92 25.48 5.99
N LYS A 617 -18.19 24.58 5.04
CA LYS A 617 -17.59 24.63 3.69
C LYS A 617 -17.97 25.88 2.90
N GLU A 618 -19.08 26.53 3.23
CA GLU A 618 -19.52 27.78 2.62
C GLU A 618 -18.59 28.95 3.01
N TYR A 619 -17.89 28.79 4.13
CA TYR A 619 -16.95 29.79 4.66
C TYR A 619 -15.49 29.57 4.28
N TYR A 620 -15.16 28.56 3.45
CA TYR A 620 -13.78 28.31 3.04
C TYR A 620 -13.21 29.41 2.13
N ASP A 621 -14.08 30.24 1.55
CA ASP A 621 -13.65 31.44 0.82
C ASP A 621 -13.50 32.68 1.73
N ASN A 622 -13.79 32.57 3.05
CA ASN A 622 -13.68 33.66 4.00
C ASN A 622 -12.20 34.02 4.23
N GLU A 623 -11.87 35.29 4.00
CA GLU A 623 -10.50 35.80 4.06
C GLU A 623 -9.90 35.78 5.48
N GLU A 624 -10.71 35.93 6.54
CA GLU A 624 -10.22 35.83 7.93
C GLU A 624 -9.84 34.39 8.27
N LEU A 625 -10.63 33.41 7.81
CA LEU A 625 -10.32 31.99 8.00
C LEU A 625 -9.05 31.61 7.23
N LYS A 626 -8.90 32.05 5.97
CA LYS A 626 -7.67 31.81 5.19
C LYS A 626 -6.44 32.43 5.85
N LYS A 627 -6.55 33.66 6.33
CA LYS A 627 -5.46 34.33 7.06
C LYS A 627 -5.09 33.61 8.36
N GLU A 628 -6.08 33.14 9.12
CA GLU A 628 -5.82 32.40 10.34
C GLU A 628 -5.12 31.07 10.06
N ILE A 629 -5.61 30.31 9.08
CA ILE A 629 -4.99 29.04 8.68
C ILE A 629 -3.56 29.29 8.19
N LEU A 630 -3.35 30.29 7.37
CA LEU A 630 -2.02 30.59 6.84
C LEU A 630 -1.04 31.03 7.94
N ARG A 631 -1.51 31.84 8.91
CA ARG A 631 -0.72 32.25 10.07
C ARG A 631 -0.34 31.05 10.95
N ASP A 632 -1.29 30.18 11.23
CA ASP A 632 -1.07 28.99 12.04
C ASP A 632 -0.10 28.02 11.36
N ILE A 633 -0.24 27.81 10.04
CA ILE A 633 0.69 27.01 9.24
C ILE A 633 2.10 27.64 9.24
N GLU A 634 2.22 28.96 9.15
CA GLU A 634 3.53 29.62 9.20
C GLU A 634 4.24 29.39 10.52
N VAL A 635 3.52 29.54 11.65
CA VAL A 635 4.07 29.28 12.99
C VAL A 635 4.48 27.81 13.10
N PHE A 636 3.58 26.91 12.76
CA PHE A 636 3.81 25.47 12.78
C PHE A 636 5.00 25.06 11.90
N SER A 637 5.15 25.66 10.71
CA SER A 637 6.28 25.40 9.82
C SER A 637 7.62 25.82 10.44
N LYS A 638 7.66 26.98 11.10
CA LYS A 638 8.85 27.47 11.80
C LYS A 638 9.24 26.58 13.01
N GLU A 639 8.25 26.09 13.74
CA GLU A 639 8.45 25.14 14.84
C GLU A 639 8.95 23.77 14.38
N ASN A 640 8.77 23.43 13.09
CA ASN A 640 9.21 22.18 12.47
C ASN A 640 10.37 22.39 11.48
N ASP A 641 11.20 23.41 11.70
CA ASP A 641 12.46 23.68 10.98
C ASP A 641 12.34 23.88 9.46
N PHE A 642 11.18 24.37 8.98
CA PHE A 642 11.04 24.73 7.57
C PHE A 642 11.90 25.95 7.24
N LYS A 643 12.64 25.87 6.14
CA LYS A 643 13.40 26.99 5.62
C LYS A 643 12.45 28.08 5.11
N GLY A 644 12.93 29.31 5.01
CA GLY A 644 12.07 30.44 4.62
C GLY A 644 11.35 30.28 3.28
N PHE A 645 11.98 29.62 2.31
CA PHE A 645 11.40 29.33 1.00
C PHE A 645 10.46 28.10 1.00
N GLU A 646 10.51 27.27 2.04
CA GLU A 646 9.60 26.12 2.28
C GLU A 646 8.30 26.53 2.98
N ILE A 647 8.16 27.80 3.41
CA ILE A 647 6.96 28.30 4.08
C ILE A 647 5.93 28.72 3.01
N ILE A 648 4.73 28.16 3.12
CA ILE A 648 3.59 28.44 2.23
C ILE A 648 3.19 29.92 2.36
N LYS A 649 3.04 30.61 1.22
CA LYS A 649 2.67 32.04 1.19
C LYS A 649 1.20 32.28 0.86
N LYS A 650 0.55 31.36 0.14
CA LYS A 650 -0.88 31.44 -0.16
C LYS A 650 -1.52 30.07 -0.13
N VAL A 651 -2.79 30.03 0.26
CA VAL A 651 -3.56 28.80 0.35
C VAL A 651 -4.90 28.93 -0.37
N TYR A 652 -5.31 27.84 -0.99
CA TYR A 652 -6.68 27.61 -1.40
C TYR A 652 -7.30 26.54 -0.50
N LEU A 653 -8.46 26.83 0.09
CA LEU A 653 -9.19 25.89 0.93
C LEU A 653 -10.20 25.12 0.09
N SER A 654 -9.92 23.84 -0.14
CA SER A 654 -10.76 23.00 -0.98
C SER A 654 -12.04 22.55 -0.24
N LYS A 655 -13.18 22.73 -0.90
CA LYS A 655 -14.48 22.25 -0.41
C LYS A 655 -14.64 20.73 -0.57
N GLU A 656 -13.84 20.15 -1.46
CA GLU A 656 -13.84 18.71 -1.77
C GLU A 656 -12.56 18.06 -1.28
N ALA A 657 -12.71 16.88 -0.69
CA ALA A 657 -11.56 16.06 -0.32
C ALA A 657 -10.86 15.49 -1.56
N PHE A 658 -9.57 15.21 -1.45
CA PHE A 658 -8.85 14.44 -2.47
C PHE A 658 -9.26 12.98 -2.35
N THR A 659 -9.94 12.46 -3.36
CA THR A 659 -10.49 11.10 -3.37
C THR A 659 -10.06 10.36 -4.62
N ILE A 660 -10.32 9.07 -4.64
CA ILE A 660 -10.06 8.22 -5.81
C ILE A 660 -11.08 8.54 -6.91
N GLU A 661 -12.32 8.86 -6.52
CA GLU A 661 -13.42 9.16 -7.43
C GLU A 661 -13.18 10.44 -8.25
N ASN A 662 -12.55 11.47 -7.65
CA ASN A 662 -12.16 12.69 -8.37
C ASN A 662 -10.75 12.60 -8.97
N ASP A 663 -10.15 11.41 -8.94
CA ASP A 663 -8.85 11.09 -9.52
C ASP A 663 -7.67 11.92 -8.99
N LEU A 664 -7.80 12.47 -7.77
CA LEU A 664 -6.74 13.25 -7.11
C LEU A 664 -5.78 12.42 -6.26
N VAL A 665 -6.19 11.20 -5.89
CA VAL A 665 -5.32 10.26 -5.16
C VAL A 665 -5.33 8.87 -5.78
N THR A 666 -4.25 8.13 -5.51
CA THR A 666 -4.16 6.71 -5.88
C THR A 666 -5.01 5.84 -4.93
N PRO A 667 -5.24 4.54 -5.23
CA PRO A 667 -5.86 3.61 -4.29
C PRO A 667 -5.13 3.49 -2.94
N THR A 668 -3.82 3.79 -2.92
CA THR A 668 -3.00 3.89 -1.70
C THR A 668 -2.99 5.28 -1.08
N LEU A 669 -3.91 6.16 -1.52
CA LEU A 669 -4.14 7.52 -1.01
C LEU A 669 -2.98 8.51 -1.22
N LYS A 670 -2.06 8.24 -2.16
CA LYS A 670 -1.04 9.19 -2.60
C LYS A 670 -1.63 10.22 -3.58
N VAL A 671 -1.26 11.49 -3.43
CA VAL A 671 -1.71 12.56 -4.33
C VAL A 671 -1.13 12.35 -5.73
N LYS A 672 -2.00 12.37 -6.73
CA LYS A 672 -1.64 12.37 -8.15
C LYS A 672 -1.30 13.80 -8.58
N ARG A 673 -0.05 14.22 -8.40
CA ARG A 673 0.40 15.61 -8.59
C ARG A 673 0.06 16.21 -9.94
N HIS A 674 0.20 15.42 -11.01
CA HIS A 674 -0.17 15.87 -12.36
C HIS A 674 -1.67 16.19 -12.47
N ASN A 675 -2.52 15.32 -11.93
CA ASN A 675 -3.96 15.51 -11.93
C ASN A 675 -4.37 16.68 -11.01
N ALA A 676 -3.75 16.76 -9.82
CA ALA A 676 -3.98 17.88 -8.91
C ALA A 676 -3.61 19.22 -9.55
N LYS A 677 -2.46 19.31 -10.26
CA LYS A 677 -2.09 20.52 -11.02
C LYS A 677 -3.17 20.87 -12.04
N LYS A 678 -3.63 19.92 -12.84
CA LYS A 678 -4.67 20.15 -13.86
C LYS A 678 -6.00 20.53 -13.23
N TYR A 679 -6.40 19.86 -12.15
CA TYR A 679 -7.67 20.09 -11.45
C TYR A 679 -7.72 21.47 -10.80
N PHE A 680 -6.64 21.90 -10.15
CA PHE A 680 -6.53 23.16 -9.43
C PHE A 680 -5.82 24.29 -10.22
N GLN A 681 -5.68 24.16 -11.55
CA GLN A 681 -4.93 25.12 -12.38
C GLN A 681 -5.46 26.56 -12.22
N LYS A 682 -6.79 26.75 -12.15
CA LYS A 682 -7.41 28.06 -11.93
C LYS A 682 -7.00 28.64 -10.57
N GLN A 683 -7.10 27.85 -9.51
CA GLN A 683 -6.75 28.28 -8.15
C GLN A 683 -5.25 28.56 -8.01
N ILE A 684 -4.41 27.78 -8.68
CA ILE A 684 -2.97 28.04 -8.74
C ILE A 684 -2.70 29.40 -9.36
N ASN A 685 -3.31 29.68 -10.51
CA ASN A 685 -3.16 30.97 -11.21
C ASN A 685 -3.62 32.11 -10.30
N GLU A 686 -4.78 32.02 -9.67
CA GLU A 686 -5.30 33.00 -8.72
C GLU A 686 -4.33 33.25 -7.56
N MET A 687 -3.74 32.19 -6.99
CA MET A 687 -2.76 32.29 -5.92
C MET A 687 -1.46 32.99 -6.35
N TYR A 688 -1.05 32.82 -7.58
CA TYR A 688 0.12 33.51 -8.12
C TYR A 688 -0.20 34.89 -8.74
N GLY A 689 -1.49 35.21 -8.94
CA GLY A 689 -1.94 36.46 -9.55
C GLY A 689 -1.75 36.48 -11.06
N LEU A 690 -1.90 35.33 -11.73
CA LEU A 690 -1.76 35.11 -13.17
C LEU A 690 -3.13 35.11 -13.85
#